data_d424b5a0631ffd985a56a5bd2fa8daea
#
_entry.id   d424b5a0631ffd985a56a5bd2fa8daea
#
_cell.length_a   1.000
_cell.length_b   1.000
_cell.length_c   1.000
_cell.angle_alpha   90.00
_cell.angle_beta   90.00
_cell.angle_gamma   90.00
#
_symmetry.space_group_name_H-M   'P 1'
#
loop_
_entity.id
_entity.type
_entity.pdbx_description
1 polymer ?
#
loop_
_entity_poly.entity_id
_entity_poly.type
_entity_poly.pdbx_seq_one_letter_code
_entity_poly.pdbx_strand_id
1 'polypeptide(L)'
;MKFFGLILVIILIPLFVLAGPPTNLTADNIVHDNLTGNIEASGEVTIIQAHLTLKTNKLIYNASTDSIIITGSFKIYDSIKNEITYATYGELSSDMQQGLLNSARIIQQKQKQQITAAKIKKDGDRYTVMDKAVSSYCKICKESSKPLWEIRSRKVIADNVKEKIVYEDAVFRLMGIPVLYTPYVSIPSSNVKRASGFLKPTYVFDDKNGLKVFTPYFLTLGNHADVRLTPWINSEGIKTVEARLRQELRFGNVTLNHASSVDKNSKYRWFFFLDQNISKMPYDFSANLKLKKVSDATYRSEYGFGTEDRLRNSFSTYRTKKKQHIEANFINYETLRTTESNSTMPSSIIDAEINQRLIPNHIGGTLDIKLDTRGNYRKASNNNSDGSSRDVVRMSGLATWQKDWIIGNGIVAGIASQVRSSSYRVYQDPSSKSTQDITPYGALELKWPVVNKKKGSSHLIEPIAQVVVTSNNKNSVPNEDSLLPEFDETNLFEFGRFPGVDAYEEGQRLNLALNYTYDRLGKFKAGFKFGKVLRTKDNQQFSSSTGLDGKSSDWLTSSQLNVGDNFGLINRALLQDDLSILRNEMHLDWSYNSLSTASKYIWHQSDATLGQNKSISQLYLDAGYNFDTDWNLSTSINYDFTENETTLSNGLDLVFYNDCTKASLSYTRKEISQTEKLNEIAFWLEFGGFGSKAESKLSYSRVCSS
;
A
#
# COMPACT_ATOMS: atom_id res chain seq x y z
N MET A 1 50.05 19.70 60.51
CA MET A 1 49.88 21.16 60.43
C MET A 1 49.95 21.61 58.99
N LYS A 2 48.80 21.94 58.39
CA LYS A 2 48.63 22.99 57.36
C LYS A 2 47.13 23.18 57.20
N PHE A 3 46.67 24.34 57.64
CA PHE A 3 45.30 24.90 57.49
C PHE A 3 44.99 25.12 56.00
N PHE A 4 43.85 24.69 55.52
CA PHE A 4 43.24 25.17 54.26
C PHE A 4 41.97 25.95 54.63
N GLY A 5 42.02 27.25 54.43
CA GLY A 5 40.94 28.17 54.63
C GLY A 5 39.88 28.00 53.57
N LEU A 6 38.63 27.80 54.01
CA LEU A 6 37.44 27.73 53.18
C LEU A 6 36.99 29.17 52.84
N ILE A 7 37.24 29.64 51.61
CA ILE A 7 36.68 30.86 51.08
C ILE A 7 35.26 30.60 50.61
N LEU A 8 34.29 31.12 51.37
CA LEU A 8 32.85 31.09 51.00
C LEU A 8 32.58 32.15 49.94
N VAL A 9 32.53 31.78 48.66
CA VAL A 9 32.09 32.67 47.59
C VAL A 9 30.56 32.68 47.58
N ILE A 10 29.94 33.74 48.12
CA ILE A 10 28.50 34.00 47.95
C ILE A 10 28.29 34.50 46.53
N ILE A 11 27.80 33.60 45.65
CA ILE A 11 27.32 33.96 44.32
C ILE A 11 25.96 34.60 44.49
N LEU A 12 25.90 35.92 44.38
CA LEU A 12 24.65 36.66 44.14
C LEU A 12 24.14 36.26 42.74
N ILE A 13 23.19 35.33 42.70
CA ILE A 13 22.41 35.05 41.47
C ILE A 13 21.44 36.23 41.34
N PRO A 14 21.51 37.05 40.27
CA PRO A 14 20.49 38.05 40.02
C PRO A 14 19.18 37.29 39.73
N LEU A 15 18.16 37.53 40.56
CA LEU A 15 16.78 37.17 40.24
C LEU A 15 16.41 37.93 38.95
N PHE A 16 16.52 37.25 37.81
CA PHE A 16 15.86 37.74 36.61
C PHE A 16 14.37 37.66 36.86
N VAL A 17 13.75 38.79 37.15
CA VAL A 17 12.31 38.97 36.98
C VAL A 17 12.04 38.76 35.48
N LEU A 18 11.52 37.60 35.10
CA LEU A 18 11.05 37.35 33.76
C LEU A 18 9.84 38.27 33.54
N ALA A 19 10.08 39.44 32.94
CA ALA A 19 9.02 40.28 32.44
C ALA A 19 8.20 39.44 31.43
N GLY A 20 6.88 39.40 31.60
CA GLY A 20 5.98 38.74 30.66
C GLY A 20 6.14 39.33 29.25
N PRO A 21 5.68 38.59 28.20
CA PRO A 21 5.79 39.09 26.83
C PRO A 21 5.08 40.45 26.71
N PRO A 22 5.65 41.39 25.94
CA PRO A 22 5.06 42.73 25.80
C PRO A 22 3.67 42.66 25.20
N THR A 23 2.73 43.43 25.77
CA THR A 23 1.36 43.55 25.28
C THR A 23 1.23 44.81 24.45
N ASN A 24 0.84 44.71 23.19
CA ASN A 24 0.54 45.84 22.32
C ASN A 24 -0.97 46.03 22.23
N LEU A 25 -1.47 47.20 22.68
CA LEU A 25 -2.83 47.63 22.58
C LEU A 25 -2.95 48.75 21.54
N THR A 26 -3.85 48.58 20.55
CA THR A 26 -4.22 49.61 19.58
C THR A 26 -5.72 49.78 19.57
N ALA A 27 -6.20 51.02 19.49
CA ALA A 27 -7.61 51.38 19.41
C ALA A 27 -7.77 52.77 18.83
N ASP A 28 -8.96 53.14 18.35
CA ASP A 28 -9.24 54.52 17.91
C ASP A 28 -9.24 55.51 19.08
N ASN A 29 -9.70 55.07 20.28
CA ASN A 29 -9.69 55.87 21.46
C ASN A 29 -9.26 55.03 22.68
N ILE A 30 -8.32 55.55 23.48
CA ILE A 30 -7.82 54.95 24.72
C ILE A 30 -7.92 55.98 25.83
N VAL A 31 -8.66 55.69 26.88
CA VAL A 31 -8.84 56.51 28.08
C VAL A 31 -8.17 55.78 29.24
N HIS A 32 -7.25 56.47 29.93
CA HIS A 32 -6.61 55.97 31.14
C HIS A 32 -7.14 56.76 32.35
N ASP A 33 -7.71 56.08 33.32
CA ASP A 33 -8.15 56.67 34.59
C ASP A 33 -6.99 56.64 35.58
N ASN A 34 -6.42 57.81 35.83
CA ASN A 34 -5.26 57.98 36.73
C ASN A 34 -5.55 57.66 38.22
N LEU A 35 -6.81 57.64 38.65
CA LEU A 35 -7.21 57.29 40.00
C LEU A 35 -7.30 55.79 40.26
N THR A 36 -7.82 55.09 39.32
CA THR A 36 -8.03 53.62 39.42
C THR A 36 -7.00 52.82 38.68
N GLY A 37 -6.21 53.44 37.78
CA GLY A 37 -5.28 52.76 36.88
C GLY A 37 -5.95 51.98 35.77
N ASN A 38 -7.28 52.07 35.61
CA ASN A 38 -8.04 51.37 34.60
C ASN A 38 -7.84 51.99 33.21
N ILE A 39 -7.86 51.14 32.18
CA ILE A 39 -7.77 51.55 30.78
C ILE A 39 -9.03 51.14 30.06
N GLU A 40 -9.74 52.06 29.45
CA GLU A 40 -10.85 51.83 28.55
C GLU A 40 -10.40 52.09 27.10
N ALA A 41 -10.52 51.07 26.24
CA ALA A 41 -10.22 51.17 24.81
C ALA A 41 -11.49 50.97 24.00
N SER A 42 -11.69 51.79 22.95
CA SER A 42 -12.87 51.73 22.09
C SER A 42 -12.51 52.08 20.64
N GLY A 43 -13.26 51.46 19.67
CA GLY A 43 -13.04 51.58 18.25
C GLY A 43 -11.88 50.70 17.75
N GLU A 44 -12.15 49.73 16.90
CA GLU A 44 -11.21 48.78 16.28
C GLU A 44 -10.08 48.27 17.22
N VAL A 45 -10.45 47.93 18.45
CA VAL A 45 -9.49 47.54 19.49
C VAL A 45 -8.79 46.23 19.12
N THR A 46 -7.45 46.26 19.12
CA THR A 46 -6.63 45.05 18.88
C THR A 46 -5.58 44.94 20.00
N ILE A 47 -5.54 43.78 20.66
CA ILE A 47 -4.46 43.38 21.58
C ILE A 47 -3.64 42.27 20.95
N ILE A 48 -2.33 42.46 20.93
CA ILE A 48 -1.37 41.43 20.50
C ILE A 48 -0.44 41.12 21.66
N GLN A 49 -0.45 39.88 22.12
CA GLN A 49 0.42 39.38 23.17
C GLN A 49 0.92 37.99 22.85
N ALA A 50 2.22 37.85 22.67
CA ALA A 50 2.86 36.61 22.24
C ALA A 50 2.20 36.00 20.96
N HIS A 51 1.52 34.87 21.08
CA HIS A 51 0.86 34.19 20.01
C HIS A 51 -0.65 34.46 19.92
N LEU A 52 -1.18 35.28 20.83
CA LEU A 52 -2.60 35.62 20.91
C LEU A 52 -2.87 36.98 20.29
N THR A 53 -3.93 37.08 19.51
CA THR A 53 -4.47 38.33 18.98
C THR A 53 -5.94 38.43 19.29
N LEU A 54 -6.33 39.42 20.12
CA LEU A 54 -7.71 39.73 20.46
C LEU A 54 -8.16 40.93 19.63
N LYS A 55 -9.39 40.88 19.08
CA LYS A 55 -10.06 41.99 18.37
C LYS A 55 -11.46 42.19 18.90
N THR A 56 -11.82 43.44 19.22
CA THR A 56 -13.14 43.84 19.72
C THR A 56 -13.39 45.30 19.41
N ASN A 57 -14.62 45.79 19.65
CA ASN A 57 -14.93 47.21 19.54
C ASN A 57 -14.75 47.97 20.84
N LYS A 58 -14.80 47.29 22.00
CA LYS A 58 -14.64 47.90 23.30
C LYS A 58 -14.11 46.93 24.32
N LEU A 59 -13.17 47.35 25.17
CA LEU A 59 -12.70 46.63 26.35
C LEU A 59 -12.34 47.58 27.49
N ILE A 60 -12.35 47.01 28.69
CA ILE A 60 -11.89 47.69 29.91
C ILE A 60 -10.83 46.78 30.54
N TYR A 61 -9.64 47.31 30.73
CA TYR A 61 -8.61 46.71 31.57
C TYR A 61 -8.75 47.22 32.99
N ASN A 62 -8.92 46.29 33.92
CA ASN A 62 -9.00 46.63 35.37
C ASN A 62 -7.64 46.35 36.02
N ALA A 63 -6.97 47.42 36.44
CA ALA A 63 -5.64 47.35 37.04
C ALA A 63 -5.62 46.64 38.39
N SER A 64 -6.69 46.76 39.20
CA SER A 64 -6.74 46.17 40.54
C SER A 64 -6.89 44.64 40.54
N THR A 65 -7.54 44.11 39.53
CA THR A 65 -7.77 42.63 39.35
C THR A 65 -6.90 42.03 38.28
N ASP A 66 -6.06 42.84 37.60
CA ASP A 66 -5.26 42.44 36.44
C ASP A 66 -6.08 41.68 35.39
N SER A 67 -7.27 42.19 35.04
CA SER A 67 -8.22 41.54 34.17
C SER A 67 -8.72 42.46 33.05
N ILE A 68 -9.04 41.81 31.92
CA ILE A 68 -9.65 42.41 30.72
C ILE A 68 -11.11 42.04 30.69
N ILE A 69 -12.01 43.03 30.71
CA ILE A 69 -13.45 42.85 30.59
C ILE A 69 -13.89 43.31 29.20
N ILE A 70 -14.58 42.43 28.45
CA ILE A 70 -15.06 42.68 27.10
C ILE A 70 -16.57 42.51 27.10
N THR A 71 -17.29 43.57 26.73
CA THR A 71 -18.73 43.56 26.55
C THR A 71 -19.05 43.77 25.08
N GLY A 72 -19.67 42.75 24.45
CA GLY A 72 -19.93 42.74 23.01
C GLY A 72 -19.11 41.65 22.27
N SER A 73 -19.34 41.55 20.97
CA SER A 73 -18.69 40.51 20.14
C SER A 73 -17.19 40.75 20.00
N PHE A 74 -16.40 39.70 20.21
CA PHE A 74 -14.97 39.72 20.02
C PHE A 74 -14.45 38.41 19.49
N LYS A 75 -13.20 38.42 18.98
CA LYS A 75 -12.48 37.23 18.55
C LYS A 75 -11.07 37.20 19.12
N ILE A 76 -10.62 35.98 19.50
CA ILE A 76 -9.26 35.70 19.86
C ILE A 76 -8.70 34.73 18.84
N TYR A 77 -7.56 35.05 18.26
CA TYR A 77 -6.80 34.16 17.39
C TYR A 77 -5.56 33.69 18.11
N ASP A 78 -5.39 32.36 18.19
CA ASP A 78 -4.18 31.67 18.68
C ASP A 78 -3.39 31.14 17.50
N SER A 79 -2.23 31.72 17.21
CA SER A 79 -1.41 31.37 16.05
C SER A 79 -0.69 30.00 16.21
N ILE A 80 -0.40 29.56 17.43
CA ILE A 80 0.23 28.27 17.71
C ILE A 80 -0.79 27.14 17.53
N LYS A 81 -1.96 27.27 18.15
CA LYS A 81 -3.05 26.28 18.08
C LYS A 81 -3.81 26.37 16.74
N ASN A 82 -3.61 27.45 15.97
CA ASN A 82 -4.38 27.79 14.78
C ASN A 82 -5.89 27.72 15.04
N GLU A 83 -6.30 28.41 16.11
CA GLU A 83 -7.64 28.38 16.68
C GLU A 83 -8.23 29.79 16.70
N ILE A 84 -9.50 29.91 16.37
CA ILE A 84 -10.25 31.16 16.50
C ILE A 84 -11.36 30.95 17.52
N THR A 85 -11.38 31.77 18.56
CA THR A 85 -12.49 31.82 19.55
C THR A 85 -13.30 33.10 19.34
N TYR A 86 -14.60 32.94 19.11
CA TYR A 86 -15.58 34.02 19.10
C TYR A 86 -16.36 33.99 20.41
N ALA A 87 -16.70 35.13 20.98
CA ALA A 87 -17.59 35.21 22.15
C ALA A 87 -18.31 36.58 22.18
N THR A 88 -19.35 36.68 23.02
CA THR A 88 -20.14 37.90 23.18
C THR A 88 -19.88 38.62 24.51
N TYR A 89 -19.24 37.96 25.46
CA TYR A 89 -18.78 38.50 26.71
C TYR A 89 -17.52 37.75 27.15
N GLY A 90 -16.55 38.46 27.69
CA GLY A 90 -15.33 37.89 28.23
C GLY A 90 -14.78 38.64 29.45
N GLU A 91 -14.34 37.88 30.44
CA GLU A 91 -13.53 38.35 31.56
C GLU A 91 -12.29 37.47 31.60
N LEU A 92 -11.16 38.04 31.23
CA LEU A 92 -9.90 37.33 31.00
C LEU A 92 -8.79 37.96 31.86
N SER A 93 -7.83 37.15 32.28
CA SER A 93 -6.55 37.66 32.80
C SER A 93 -5.84 38.51 31.75
N SER A 94 -4.94 39.40 32.19
CA SER A 94 -4.17 40.27 31.30
C SER A 94 -3.39 39.49 30.23
N ASP A 95 -2.95 38.25 30.54
CA ASP A 95 -2.28 37.34 29.64
C ASP A 95 -3.25 36.52 28.72
N MET A 96 -4.58 36.71 28.85
CA MET A 96 -5.64 36.04 28.10
C MET A 96 -5.65 34.51 28.26
N GLN A 97 -4.91 33.93 29.20
CA GLN A 97 -4.83 32.50 29.41
C GLN A 97 -5.88 31.95 30.38
N GLN A 98 -6.34 32.78 31.30
CA GLN A 98 -7.37 32.43 32.28
C GLN A 98 -8.61 33.28 32.07
N GLY A 99 -9.76 32.78 32.48
CA GLY A 99 -10.99 33.57 32.49
C GLY A 99 -12.25 32.85 32.00
N LEU A 100 -13.26 33.67 31.77
CA LEU A 100 -14.62 33.27 31.47
C LEU A 100 -15.11 33.90 30.17
N LEU A 101 -15.70 33.07 29.29
CA LEU A 101 -16.31 33.49 28.05
C LEU A 101 -17.76 33.00 28.01
N ASN A 102 -18.69 33.85 27.60
CA ASN A 102 -20.09 33.49 27.41
C ASN A 102 -20.47 33.45 25.90
N SER A 103 -21.37 32.55 25.54
CA SER A 103 -21.85 32.35 24.18
C SER A 103 -20.68 32.23 23.19
N ALA A 104 -19.76 31.32 23.49
CA ALA A 104 -18.51 31.23 22.77
C ALA A 104 -18.49 30.11 21.75
N ARG A 105 -17.76 30.32 20.65
CA ARG A 105 -17.51 29.35 19.57
C ARG A 105 -16.02 29.26 19.30
N ILE A 106 -15.47 28.06 19.43
CA ILE A 106 -14.08 27.74 19.12
C ILE A 106 -14.05 27.03 17.76
N ILE A 107 -13.18 27.48 16.86
CA ILE A 107 -12.93 26.88 15.54
C ILE A 107 -11.47 26.52 15.42
N GLN A 108 -11.16 25.24 15.35
CA GLN A 108 -9.82 24.73 15.07
C GLN A 108 -9.65 24.55 13.55
N GLN A 109 -8.94 25.48 12.90
CA GLN A 109 -8.88 25.58 11.44
C GLN A 109 -8.22 24.38 10.77
N LYS A 110 -7.08 23.89 11.31
CA LYS A 110 -6.37 22.72 10.73
C LYS A 110 -7.19 21.42 10.79
N GLN A 111 -8.05 21.29 11.79
CA GLN A 111 -8.74 20.04 12.11
C GLN A 111 -10.22 20.10 11.76
N LYS A 112 -10.69 21.26 11.28
CA LYS A 112 -12.09 21.52 10.93
C LYS A 112 -13.07 21.30 12.10
N GLN A 113 -12.58 21.15 13.36
CA GLN A 113 -13.43 20.99 14.53
C GLN A 113 -14.04 22.32 14.96
N GLN A 114 -15.32 22.30 15.29
CA GLN A 114 -16.04 23.44 15.86
C GLN A 114 -16.70 23.02 17.17
N ILE A 115 -16.56 23.85 18.20
CA ILE A 115 -17.20 23.66 19.50
C ILE A 115 -17.90 24.96 19.87
N THR A 116 -19.20 24.89 20.11
CA THR A 116 -19.99 26.03 20.62
C THR A 116 -20.42 25.70 22.03
N ALA A 117 -20.29 26.64 22.98
CA ALA A 117 -20.68 26.44 24.35
C ALA A 117 -21.38 27.68 24.91
N ALA A 118 -22.33 27.47 25.84
CA ALA A 118 -22.98 28.58 26.54
C ALA A 118 -21.96 29.33 27.42
N LYS A 119 -21.01 28.61 28.03
CA LYS A 119 -19.97 29.14 28.91
C LYS A 119 -18.67 28.38 28.72
N ILE A 120 -17.57 29.09 28.61
CA ILE A 120 -16.22 28.52 28.56
C ILE A 120 -15.40 29.13 29.72
N LYS A 121 -14.80 28.25 30.53
CA LYS A 121 -13.82 28.62 31.54
C LYS A 121 -12.44 28.12 31.09
N LYS A 122 -11.49 29.03 30.94
CA LYS A 122 -10.07 28.70 30.72
C LYS A 122 -9.35 28.73 32.07
N ASP A 123 -8.53 27.73 32.32
CA ASP A 123 -7.69 27.57 33.52
C ASP A 123 -6.25 27.31 33.11
N GLY A 124 -5.56 28.39 32.78
CA GLY A 124 -4.25 28.37 32.16
C GLY A 124 -4.24 27.66 30.81
N ASP A 125 -3.09 27.20 30.42
CA ASP A 125 -2.93 26.42 29.18
C ASP A 125 -3.40 24.96 29.29
N ARG A 126 -3.73 24.49 30.52
CA ARG A 126 -4.02 23.08 30.76
C ARG A 126 -5.47 22.72 30.49
N TYR A 127 -6.41 23.40 31.13
CA TYR A 127 -7.81 23.04 31.07
C TYR A 127 -8.67 24.10 30.39
N THR A 128 -9.54 23.61 29.50
CA THR A 128 -10.67 24.40 29.00
C THR A 128 -11.96 23.61 29.29
N VAL A 129 -12.81 24.17 30.15
CA VAL A 129 -14.09 23.62 30.57
C VAL A 129 -15.20 24.36 29.86
N MET A 130 -16.11 23.62 29.24
CA MET A 130 -17.20 24.15 28.42
C MET A 130 -18.53 23.57 28.90
N ASP A 131 -19.46 24.42 29.25
CA ASP A 131 -20.80 24.03 29.71
C ASP A 131 -21.82 24.13 28.57
N LYS A 132 -22.74 23.17 28.50
CA LYS A 132 -23.77 23.06 27.44
C LYS A 132 -23.16 23.17 26.05
N ALA A 133 -22.20 22.31 25.78
CA ALA A 133 -21.41 22.37 24.56
C ALA A 133 -21.99 21.51 23.44
N VAL A 134 -21.79 21.98 22.21
CA VAL A 134 -22.08 21.27 20.95
C VAL A 134 -20.80 21.22 20.15
N SER A 135 -20.33 20.02 19.82
CA SER A 135 -19.12 19.76 19.03
C SER A 135 -19.45 19.08 17.73
N SER A 136 -18.84 19.51 16.65
CA SER A 136 -18.92 18.86 15.32
C SER A 136 -17.65 19.14 14.51
N TYR A 137 -17.34 18.24 13.57
CA TYR A 137 -16.31 18.43 12.56
C TYR A 137 -16.88 18.83 11.20
N CYS A 138 -18.22 18.87 11.09
CA CYS A 138 -18.90 19.29 9.87
C CYS A 138 -18.87 20.82 9.74
N LYS A 139 -18.55 21.34 8.56
CA LYS A 139 -18.72 22.76 8.26
C LYS A 139 -20.19 23.13 8.34
N ILE A 140 -20.47 24.25 8.98
CA ILE A 140 -21.81 24.86 9.04
C ILE A 140 -21.79 26.06 8.09
N CYS A 141 -22.58 26.00 7.02
CA CYS A 141 -22.77 27.08 6.06
C CYS A 141 -24.12 27.76 6.28
N LYS A 142 -24.34 28.97 5.72
CA LYS A 142 -25.62 29.66 5.78
C LYS A 142 -26.77 28.82 5.23
N GLU A 143 -26.49 28.01 4.19
CA GLU A 143 -27.48 27.16 3.53
C GLU A 143 -27.78 25.86 4.30
N SER A 144 -26.89 25.43 5.19
CA SER A 144 -27.04 24.24 6.04
C SER A 144 -26.71 24.59 7.48
N SER A 145 -27.76 25.08 8.20
CA SER A 145 -27.60 25.51 9.59
C SER A 145 -27.43 24.39 10.60
N LYS A 146 -27.60 23.12 10.19
CA LYS A 146 -27.39 21.92 11.02
C LYS A 146 -26.28 21.07 10.47
N PRO A 147 -25.30 20.66 11.31
CA PRO A 147 -24.27 19.72 10.90
C PRO A 147 -24.88 18.34 10.65
N LEU A 148 -24.29 17.55 9.75
CA LEU A 148 -24.72 16.17 9.51
C LEU A 148 -24.68 15.34 10.80
N TRP A 149 -23.66 15.58 11.64
CA TRP A 149 -23.58 14.99 12.97
C TRP A 149 -23.02 15.97 13.99
N GLU A 150 -23.46 15.82 15.24
CA GLU A 150 -23.01 16.62 16.36
C GLU A 150 -23.01 15.81 17.68
N ILE A 151 -22.14 16.20 18.60
CA ILE A 151 -22.21 15.75 19.99
C ILE A 151 -22.69 16.91 20.83
N ARG A 152 -23.83 16.75 21.51
CA ARG A 152 -24.30 17.66 22.55
C ARG A 152 -23.93 17.09 23.90
N SER A 153 -23.32 17.89 24.73
CA SER A 153 -22.86 17.48 26.05
C SER A 153 -23.20 18.52 27.11
N ARG A 154 -23.51 18.06 28.30
CA ARG A 154 -23.70 18.94 29.44
C ARG A 154 -22.39 19.67 29.76
N LYS A 155 -21.27 18.93 29.71
CA LYS A 155 -19.94 19.48 30.00
C LYS A 155 -18.89 18.85 29.09
N VAL A 156 -17.98 19.65 28.60
CA VAL A 156 -16.80 19.22 27.86
C VAL A 156 -15.55 19.74 28.56
N ILE A 157 -14.54 18.87 28.76
CA ILE A 157 -13.28 19.22 29.38
C ILE A 157 -12.16 18.86 28.40
N ALA A 158 -11.47 19.87 27.89
CA ALA A 158 -10.25 19.67 27.12
C ALA A 158 -9.04 19.75 28.06
N ASP A 159 -8.24 18.68 28.16
CA ASP A 159 -6.98 18.61 28.90
C ASP A 159 -5.83 18.60 27.88
N ASN A 160 -5.19 19.76 27.71
CA ASN A 160 -4.12 19.96 26.74
C ASN A 160 -2.83 19.21 27.12
N VAL A 161 -2.60 18.93 28.40
CA VAL A 161 -1.42 18.18 28.87
C VAL A 161 -1.58 16.69 28.58
N LYS A 162 -2.77 16.14 28.83
CA LYS A 162 -3.10 14.74 28.53
C LYS A 162 -3.59 14.56 27.10
N GLU A 163 -3.67 15.64 26.33
CA GLU A 163 -4.10 15.66 24.93
C GLU A 163 -5.41 14.89 24.70
N LYS A 164 -6.42 15.13 25.54
CA LYS A 164 -7.72 14.46 25.46
C LYS A 164 -8.88 15.41 25.71
N ILE A 165 -10.03 15.08 25.14
CA ILE A 165 -11.28 15.78 25.33
C ILE A 165 -12.27 14.81 25.97
N VAL A 166 -12.83 15.21 27.10
CA VAL A 166 -13.82 14.45 27.86
C VAL A 166 -15.19 15.08 27.69
N TYR A 167 -16.16 14.29 27.34
CA TYR A 167 -17.56 14.68 27.24
C TYR A 167 -18.35 13.99 28.36
N GLU A 168 -19.08 14.78 29.16
CA GLU A 168 -20.00 14.31 30.20
C GLU A 168 -21.44 14.50 29.74
N ASP A 169 -22.29 13.48 29.95
CA ASP A 169 -23.70 13.43 29.49
C ASP A 169 -23.81 13.79 28.00
N ALA A 170 -23.13 13.01 27.17
CA ALA A 170 -23.02 13.25 25.74
C ALA A 170 -24.13 12.54 24.97
N VAL A 171 -24.81 13.28 24.10
CA VAL A 171 -25.78 12.77 23.11
C VAL A 171 -25.21 12.96 21.73
N PHE A 172 -24.90 11.85 21.05
CA PHE A 172 -24.55 11.86 19.63
C PHE A 172 -25.82 11.97 18.78
N ARG A 173 -25.84 12.92 17.86
CA ARG A 173 -26.99 13.21 16.98
C ARG A 173 -26.55 13.12 15.53
N LEU A 174 -27.37 12.47 14.70
CA LEU A 174 -27.22 12.38 13.26
C LEU A 174 -28.40 13.09 12.60
N MET A 175 -28.11 14.09 11.76
CA MET A 175 -29.13 14.96 11.15
C MET A 175 -30.13 15.56 12.16
N GLY A 176 -29.68 15.83 13.38
CA GLY A 176 -30.46 16.34 14.48
C GLY A 176 -31.24 15.28 15.29
N ILE A 177 -31.25 14.00 14.87
CA ILE A 177 -31.90 12.89 15.58
C ILE A 177 -30.91 12.30 16.61
N PRO A 178 -31.30 12.14 17.90
CA PRO A 178 -30.42 11.50 18.89
C PRO A 178 -30.35 10.00 18.61
N VAL A 179 -29.10 9.50 18.43
CA VAL A 179 -28.82 8.08 18.09
C VAL A 179 -28.07 7.33 19.17
N LEU A 180 -27.31 8.04 20.03
CA LEU A 180 -26.54 7.44 21.11
C LEU A 180 -26.40 8.40 22.28
N TYR A 181 -26.57 7.90 23.50
CA TYR A 181 -26.26 8.60 24.75
C TYR A 181 -25.13 7.88 25.47
N THR A 182 -24.20 8.65 26.03
CA THR A 182 -23.18 8.14 26.95
C THR A 182 -22.98 9.09 28.11
N PRO A 183 -22.96 8.61 29.37
CA PRO A 183 -22.71 9.46 30.53
C PRO A 183 -21.28 10.01 30.54
N TYR A 184 -20.34 9.29 29.92
CA TYR A 184 -18.94 9.68 29.87
C TYR A 184 -18.28 9.09 28.62
N VAL A 185 -17.57 9.94 27.88
CA VAL A 185 -16.68 9.48 26.78
C VAL A 185 -15.44 10.37 26.72
N SER A 186 -14.28 9.76 26.58
CA SER A 186 -13.00 10.45 26.40
C SER A 186 -12.45 10.10 25.02
N ILE A 187 -12.16 11.14 24.24
CA ILE A 187 -11.53 10.99 22.93
C ILE A 187 -10.16 11.72 22.93
N PRO A 188 -9.18 11.24 22.16
CA PRO A 188 -7.93 11.96 22.00
C PRO A 188 -8.18 13.32 21.35
N SER A 189 -7.40 14.31 21.73
CA SER A 189 -7.35 15.59 21.04
C SER A 189 -6.90 15.36 19.59
N SER A 190 -7.40 16.18 18.70
CA SER A 190 -7.10 16.14 17.26
C SER A 190 -5.62 16.30 16.90
N ASN A 191 -4.79 16.78 17.81
CA ASN A 191 -3.32 16.87 17.65
C ASN A 191 -2.62 15.51 17.85
N VAL A 192 -3.28 14.54 18.48
CA VAL A 192 -2.72 13.22 18.80
C VAL A 192 -2.68 12.37 17.55
N LYS A 193 -1.48 12.04 17.11
CA LYS A 193 -1.28 11.19 15.91
C LYS A 193 -1.62 9.72 16.16
N ARG A 194 -1.58 9.26 17.42
CA ARG A 194 -1.74 7.86 17.80
C ARG A 194 -2.26 7.73 19.22
N ALA A 195 -3.46 7.19 19.38
CA ALA A 195 -4.10 6.98 20.68
C ALA A 195 -4.86 5.66 20.72
N SER A 196 -4.99 5.09 21.92
CA SER A 196 -5.84 3.93 22.16
C SER A 196 -7.31 4.30 22.09
N GLY A 197 -8.15 3.42 21.54
CA GLY A 197 -9.60 3.63 21.45
C GLY A 197 -10.28 2.68 20.47
N PHE A 198 -11.61 2.73 20.48
CA PHE A 198 -12.41 2.01 19.49
C PHE A 198 -12.23 2.64 18.11
N LEU A 199 -12.11 1.78 17.11
CA LEU A 199 -12.13 2.16 15.71
C LEU A 199 -13.57 2.02 15.18
N LYS A 200 -13.79 2.39 13.91
CA LYS A 200 -15.10 2.30 13.27
C LYS A 200 -15.64 0.88 13.30
N PRO A 201 -16.88 0.67 13.76
CA PRO A 201 -17.53 -0.61 13.61
C PRO A 201 -17.84 -0.89 12.14
N THR A 202 -17.82 -2.18 11.77
CA THR A 202 -18.17 -2.65 10.44
C THR A 202 -19.24 -3.73 10.58
N TYR A 203 -20.26 -3.64 9.77
CA TYR A 203 -21.36 -4.61 9.70
C TYR A 203 -21.23 -5.37 8.39
N VAL A 204 -21.19 -6.69 8.46
CA VAL A 204 -21.06 -7.55 7.31
C VAL A 204 -22.13 -8.63 7.39
N PHE A 205 -22.93 -8.74 6.38
CA PHE A 205 -23.88 -9.85 6.20
C PHE A 205 -23.37 -10.74 5.08
N ASP A 206 -23.21 -12.02 5.34
CA ASP A 206 -22.96 -13.02 4.31
C ASP A 206 -23.96 -14.19 4.40
N ASP A 207 -24.15 -14.88 3.29
CA ASP A 207 -25.13 -15.96 3.15
C ASP A 207 -24.73 -17.24 3.91
N LYS A 208 -23.48 -17.39 4.34
CA LYS A 208 -22.97 -18.55 5.06
C LYS A 208 -22.95 -18.35 6.59
N ASN A 209 -22.58 -17.16 7.05
CA ASN A 209 -22.33 -16.86 8.47
C ASN A 209 -23.32 -15.84 9.05
N GLY A 210 -24.27 -15.33 8.24
CA GLY A 210 -25.22 -14.31 8.67
C GLY A 210 -24.60 -12.94 8.96
N LEU A 211 -25.25 -12.17 9.83
CA LEU A 211 -24.80 -10.83 10.22
C LEU A 211 -23.61 -10.93 11.19
N LYS A 212 -22.50 -10.30 10.82
CA LYS A 212 -21.29 -10.12 11.63
C LYS A 212 -21.13 -8.67 12.04
N VAL A 213 -20.80 -8.41 13.28
CA VAL A 213 -20.52 -7.06 13.80
C VAL A 213 -19.09 -7.03 14.32
N PHE A 214 -18.26 -6.25 13.67
CA PHE A 214 -16.86 -6.05 14.02
C PHE A 214 -16.72 -4.78 14.85
N THR A 215 -16.09 -4.86 16.02
CA THR A 215 -15.82 -3.73 16.91
C THR A 215 -14.33 -3.65 17.24
N PRO A 216 -13.51 -3.14 16.32
CA PRO A 216 -12.06 -3.09 16.53
C PRO A 216 -11.69 -2.11 17.65
N TYR A 217 -10.77 -2.52 18.51
CA TYR A 217 -10.13 -1.69 19.52
C TYR A 217 -8.63 -1.58 19.26
N PHE A 218 -8.13 -0.38 19.16
CA PHE A 218 -6.72 -0.09 18.97
C PHE A 218 -6.09 0.28 20.31
N LEU A 219 -5.00 -0.41 20.66
CA LEU A 219 -4.24 -0.19 21.88
C LEU A 219 -2.80 0.18 21.54
N THR A 220 -2.35 1.34 21.98
CA THR A 220 -0.95 1.73 21.90
C THR A 220 -0.15 1.11 23.03
N LEU A 221 0.95 0.44 22.71
CA LEU A 221 1.93 -0.10 23.65
C LEU A 221 3.21 0.74 23.60
N GLY A 222 3.19 1.90 24.26
CA GLY A 222 4.26 2.88 24.15
C GLY A 222 4.37 3.50 22.75
N ASN A 223 5.56 3.99 22.39
CA ASN A 223 5.76 4.73 21.14
C ASN A 223 6.01 3.84 19.93
N HIS A 224 6.38 2.59 20.13
CA HIS A 224 6.91 1.71 19.09
C HIS A 224 6.11 0.42 18.87
N ALA A 225 5.05 0.18 19.64
CA ALA A 225 4.21 -0.99 19.47
C ALA A 225 2.73 -0.66 19.57
N ASP A 226 1.89 -1.43 18.89
CA ASP A 226 0.42 -1.36 19.01
C ASP A 226 -0.22 -2.73 18.80
N VAL A 227 -1.41 -2.86 19.38
CA VAL A 227 -2.28 -4.01 19.20
C VAL A 227 -3.64 -3.54 18.70
N ARG A 228 -4.17 -4.18 17.68
CA ARG A 228 -5.58 -4.07 17.30
C ARG A 228 -6.27 -5.37 17.64
N LEU A 229 -7.24 -5.31 18.52
CA LEU A 229 -8.14 -6.41 18.83
C LEU A 229 -9.48 -6.16 18.14
N THR A 230 -9.97 -7.14 17.40
CA THR A 230 -11.26 -7.08 16.71
C THR A 230 -12.11 -8.27 17.11
N PRO A 231 -12.83 -8.19 18.24
CA PRO A 231 -13.86 -9.16 18.54
C PRO A 231 -15.02 -9.00 17.55
N TRP A 232 -15.60 -10.11 17.11
CA TRP A 232 -16.85 -10.12 16.40
C TRP A 232 -17.67 -11.38 16.70
N ILE A 233 -18.98 -11.19 16.62
CA ILE A 233 -19.98 -12.22 16.84
C ILE A 233 -20.90 -12.18 15.65
N ASN A 234 -21.39 -13.33 15.21
CA ASN A 234 -22.39 -13.40 14.14
C ASN A 234 -23.74 -13.93 14.66
N SER A 235 -24.75 -13.82 13.81
CA SER A 235 -26.10 -14.31 14.13
C SER A 235 -26.19 -15.83 14.23
N GLU A 236 -25.21 -16.58 13.71
CA GLU A 236 -25.12 -18.04 13.80
C GLU A 236 -24.40 -18.53 15.07
N GLY A 237 -24.05 -17.61 15.98
CA GLY A 237 -23.42 -17.94 17.27
C GLY A 237 -21.89 -18.15 17.18
N ILE A 238 -21.24 -17.87 16.06
CA ILE A 238 -19.78 -17.92 15.93
C ILE A 238 -19.18 -16.74 16.70
N LYS A 239 -18.17 -17.04 17.53
CA LYS A 239 -17.42 -16.06 18.32
C LYS A 239 -15.99 -16.03 17.85
N THR A 240 -15.50 -14.86 17.45
CA THR A 240 -14.14 -14.70 16.92
C THR A 240 -13.45 -13.53 17.58
N VAL A 241 -12.16 -13.69 17.82
CA VAL A 241 -11.25 -12.61 18.20
C VAL A 241 -10.10 -12.59 17.20
N GLU A 242 -9.95 -11.48 16.52
CA GLU A 242 -8.81 -11.16 15.67
C GLU A 242 -7.85 -10.24 16.41
N ALA A 243 -6.56 -10.53 16.38
CA ALA A 243 -5.51 -9.72 16.98
C ALA A 243 -4.42 -9.41 15.95
N ARG A 244 -4.04 -8.15 15.84
CA ARG A 244 -2.87 -7.71 15.09
C ARG A 244 -1.93 -6.94 16.01
N LEU A 245 -0.74 -7.47 16.23
CA LEU A 245 0.37 -6.79 16.91
C LEU A 245 1.32 -6.23 15.86
N ARG A 246 1.73 -4.97 16.01
CA ARG A 246 2.84 -4.37 15.27
C ARG A 246 3.84 -3.80 16.25
N GLN A 247 5.11 -4.02 15.99
CA GLN A 247 6.19 -3.49 16.80
C GLN A 247 7.35 -3.03 15.92
N GLU A 248 7.74 -1.78 16.09
CA GLU A 248 8.99 -1.23 15.54
C GLU A 248 10.13 -1.55 16.51
N LEU A 249 11.19 -2.15 15.99
CA LEU A 249 12.41 -2.47 16.70
C LEU A 249 13.54 -1.57 16.21
N ARG A 250 14.64 -1.46 16.96
CA ARG A 250 15.81 -0.68 16.57
C ARG A 250 16.40 -1.09 15.21
N PHE A 251 16.22 -2.33 14.82
CA PHE A 251 16.79 -2.95 13.61
C PHE A 251 15.74 -3.55 12.67
N GLY A 252 14.47 -3.16 12.80
CA GLY A 252 13.42 -3.67 11.92
C GLY A 252 12.03 -3.59 12.54
N ASN A 253 11.09 -4.37 12.01
CA ASN A 253 9.72 -4.42 12.52
C ASN A 253 9.18 -5.85 12.57
N VAL A 254 8.17 -6.04 13.41
CA VAL A 254 7.42 -7.29 13.54
C VAL A 254 5.93 -6.99 13.39
N THR A 255 5.26 -7.78 12.58
CA THR A 255 3.79 -7.82 12.49
C THR A 255 3.31 -9.24 12.73
N LEU A 256 2.42 -9.39 13.70
CA LEU A 256 1.75 -10.64 14.01
C LEU A 256 0.26 -10.47 13.79
N ASN A 257 -0.34 -11.35 12.99
CA ASN A 257 -1.78 -11.43 12.80
C ASN A 257 -2.25 -12.81 13.25
N HIS A 258 -3.25 -12.82 14.10
CA HIS A 258 -3.87 -14.02 14.63
C HIS A 258 -5.37 -13.85 14.67
N ALA A 259 -6.12 -14.90 14.35
CA ALA A 259 -7.52 -14.98 14.69
C ALA A 259 -7.82 -16.36 15.25
N SER A 260 -8.73 -16.40 16.20
CA SER A 260 -9.28 -17.63 16.76
C SER A 260 -10.80 -17.52 16.84
N SER A 261 -11.46 -18.60 16.47
CA SER A 261 -12.90 -18.70 16.40
C SER A 261 -13.38 -20.00 17.08
N VAL A 262 -14.56 -19.90 17.69
CA VAL A 262 -15.35 -21.06 18.08
C VAL A 262 -16.58 -21.06 17.20
N ASP A 263 -16.76 -22.10 16.38
CA ASP A 263 -17.90 -22.21 15.48
C ASP A 263 -19.16 -22.69 16.20
N LYS A 264 -20.28 -22.75 15.51
CA LYS A 264 -21.57 -23.21 16.05
C LYS A 264 -21.55 -24.65 16.60
N ASN A 265 -20.59 -25.48 16.17
CA ASN A 265 -20.41 -26.84 16.61
C ASN A 265 -19.33 -26.96 17.72
N SER A 266 -18.92 -25.81 18.31
CA SER A 266 -17.87 -25.72 19.32
C SER A 266 -16.48 -26.17 18.84
N LYS A 267 -16.25 -26.20 17.50
CA LYS A 267 -14.96 -26.49 16.91
C LYS A 267 -14.09 -25.24 16.99
N TYR A 268 -12.88 -25.39 17.49
CA TYR A 268 -11.88 -24.35 17.55
C TYR A 268 -11.11 -24.26 16.24
N ARG A 269 -11.09 -23.07 15.63
CA ARG A 269 -10.41 -22.80 14.36
C ARG A 269 -9.56 -21.53 14.49
N TRP A 270 -8.40 -21.50 13.85
CA TRP A 270 -7.48 -20.38 13.99
C TRP A 270 -6.53 -20.25 12.81
N PHE A 271 -5.91 -19.05 12.69
CA PHE A 271 -4.69 -18.84 11.93
C PHE A 271 -3.67 -18.01 12.73
N PHE A 272 -2.41 -18.14 12.34
CA PHE A 272 -1.29 -17.41 12.91
C PHE A 272 -0.34 -17.02 11.79
N PHE A 273 -0.08 -15.72 11.62
CA PHE A 273 0.84 -15.17 10.64
C PHE A 273 1.81 -14.23 11.31
N LEU A 274 3.11 -14.47 11.11
CA LEU A 274 4.20 -13.61 11.54
C LEU A 274 4.95 -13.09 10.30
N ASP A 275 5.20 -11.80 10.27
CA ASP A 275 6.10 -11.14 9.32
C ASP A 275 7.09 -10.31 10.13
N GLN A 276 8.38 -10.63 10.02
CA GLN A 276 9.45 -9.92 10.68
C GLN A 276 10.47 -9.46 9.66
N ASN A 277 10.72 -8.16 9.61
CA ASN A 277 11.77 -7.54 8.80
C ASN A 277 12.91 -7.10 9.71
N ILE A 278 14.14 -7.44 9.33
CA ILE A 278 15.38 -7.03 9.99
C ILE A 278 16.20 -6.26 8.96
N SER A 279 16.32 -4.94 9.14
CA SER A 279 16.96 -4.04 8.16
C SER A 279 18.43 -3.71 8.47
N LYS A 280 18.91 -4.08 9.64
CA LYS A 280 20.28 -3.74 10.11
C LYS A 280 20.93 -4.96 10.75
N MET A 281 21.47 -5.82 9.91
CA MET A 281 22.33 -6.94 10.33
C MET A 281 23.81 -6.61 10.09
N PRO A 282 24.74 -7.32 10.73
CA PRO A 282 26.16 -7.18 10.43
C PRO A 282 26.46 -7.29 8.93
N TYR A 283 27.47 -6.56 8.47
CA TYR A 283 27.91 -6.51 7.06
C TYR A 283 26.86 -5.99 6.07
N ASP A 284 25.89 -5.18 6.51
CA ASP A 284 24.80 -4.58 5.71
C ASP A 284 23.79 -5.61 5.16
N PHE A 285 23.67 -6.76 5.79
CA PHE A 285 22.58 -7.69 5.46
C PHE A 285 21.23 -7.22 6.01
N SER A 286 20.19 -7.62 5.31
CA SER A 286 18.82 -7.54 5.76
C SER A 286 18.21 -8.93 5.76
N ALA A 287 17.23 -9.19 6.62
CA ALA A 287 16.52 -10.45 6.63
C ALA A 287 15.00 -10.24 6.75
N ASN A 288 14.25 -11.22 6.25
CA ASN A 288 12.80 -11.30 6.41
C ASN A 288 12.42 -12.72 6.82
N LEU A 289 11.60 -12.83 7.86
CA LEU A 289 11.00 -14.09 8.32
C LEU A 289 9.48 -13.99 8.16
N LYS A 290 8.88 -14.94 7.43
CA LYS A 290 7.44 -15.12 7.29
C LYS A 290 7.04 -16.50 7.74
N LEU A 291 6.11 -16.55 8.70
CA LEU A 291 5.53 -17.81 9.18
C LEU A 291 4.01 -17.72 9.05
N LYS A 292 3.42 -18.74 8.46
CA LYS A 292 1.98 -18.86 8.24
C LYS A 292 1.52 -20.24 8.66
N LYS A 293 0.49 -20.28 9.52
CA LYS A 293 -0.13 -21.50 9.97
C LYS A 293 -1.65 -21.31 10.05
N VAL A 294 -2.39 -22.36 9.73
CA VAL A 294 -3.85 -22.40 9.83
C VAL A 294 -4.28 -23.70 10.48
N SER A 295 -5.45 -23.69 11.10
CA SER A 295 -6.05 -24.90 11.68
C SER A 295 -6.56 -25.87 10.63
N ASP A 296 -7.04 -25.34 9.50
CA ASP A 296 -7.64 -26.08 8.39
C ASP A 296 -7.68 -25.27 7.09
N ALA A 297 -7.94 -25.93 6.01
CA ALA A 297 -7.83 -25.38 4.65
C ALA A 297 -8.81 -24.23 4.33
N THR A 298 -10.02 -24.23 4.91
CA THR A 298 -11.11 -23.32 4.53
C THR A 298 -11.36 -22.21 5.55
N TYR A 299 -10.73 -22.24 6.72
CA TYR A 299 -10.98 -21.27 7.79
C TYR A 299 -10.85 -19.82 7.32
N ARG A 300 -9.77 -19.50 6.59
CA ARG A 300 -9.51 -18.13 6.18
C ARG A 300 -10.50 -17.63 5.12
N SER A 301 -10.80 -18.45 4.14
CA SER A 301 -11.74 -18.10 3.06
C SER A 301 -13.17 -17.97 3.56
N GLU A 302 -13.62 -18.90 4.41
CA GLU A 302 -14.97 -18.90 4.99
C GLU A 302 -15.22 -17.71 5.93
N TYR A 303 -14.21 -17.31 6.70
CA TYR A 303 -14.35 -16.23 7.69
C TYR A 303 -13.92 -14.86 7.16
N GLY A 304 -13.51 -14.76 5.89
CA GLY A 304 -13.14 -13.49 5.25
C GLY A 304 -11.72 -13.01 5.55
N PHE A 305 -10.83 -13.88 6.04
CA PHE A 305 -9.43 -13.54 6.34
C PHE A 305 -8.49 -13.65 5.12
N GLY A 306 -8.99 -14.01 3.96
CA GLY A 306 -8.25 -14.12 2.70
C GLY A 306 -8.40 -15.49 2.02
N THR A 307 -8.02 -15.54 0.76
CA THR A 307 -8.22 -16.68 -0.15
C THR A 307 -6.93 -17.41 -0.52
N GLU A 308 -5.82 -17.15 0.19
CA GLU A 308 -4.54 -17.80 -0.08
C GLU A 308 -4.65 -19.30 0.21
N ASP A 309 -4.40 -20.12 -0.80
CA ASP A 309 -4.55 -21.57 -0.80
C ASP A 309 -3.21 -22.34 -0.76
N ARG A 310 -2.08 -21.61 -0.77
CA ARG A 310 -0.75 -22.13 -0.50
C ARG A 310 -0.04 -21.22 0.49
N LEU A 311 0.32 -21.76 1.64
CA LEU A 311 1.01 -21.01 2.70
C LEU A 311 2.51 -21.05 2.45
N ARG A 312 3.10 -19.91 2.18
CA ARG A 312 4.55 -19.75 2.04
C ARG A 312 5.16 -19.34 3.37
N ASN A 313 5.91 -20.24 4.00
CA ASN A 313 6.80 -19.94 5.12
C ASN A 313 8.19 -19.67 4.56
N SER A 314 8.85 -18.61 4.98
CA SER A 314 10.17 -18.29 4.43
C SER A 314 11.05 -17.55 5.41
N PHE A 315 12.33 -17.87 5.35
CA PHE A 315 13.40 -17.05 5.88
C PHE A 315 14.29 -16.62 4.71
N SER A 316 14.43 -15.31 4.52
CA SER A 316 15.24 -14.72 3.46
C SER A 316 16.28 -13.79 4.08
N THR A 317 17.51 -13.85 3.61
CA THR A 317 18.54 -12.87 3.96
C THR A 317 19.21 -12.39 2.69
N TYR A 318 19.44 -11.09 2.59
CA TYR A 318 20.01 -10.49 1.39
C TYR A 318 20.85 -9.26 1.71
N ARG A 319 21.80 -9.01 0.79
CA ARG A 319 22.63 -7.80 0.78
C ARG A 319 22.81 -7.31 -0.65
N THR A 320 22.50 -6.06 -0.91
CA THR A 320 22.73 -5.44 -2.21
C THR A 320 23.70 -4.27 -2.06
N LYS A 321 24.83 -4.35 -2.77
CA LYS A 321 25.79 -3.27 -2.96
C LYS A 321 25.87 -2.90 -4.44
N LYS A 322 26.50 -1.77 -4.78
CA LYS A 322 26.55 -1.24 -6.16
C LYS A 322 26.93 -2.28 -7.24
N LYS A 323 27.78 -3.25 -6.92
CA LYS A 323 28.28 -4.26 -7.87
C LYS A 323 28.07 -5.69 -7.39
N GLN A 324 27.39 -5.89 -6.27
CA GLN A 324 27.22 -7.21 -5.68
C GLN A 324 25.82 -7.37 -5.09
N HIS A 325 25.22 -8.51 -5.36
CA HIS A 325 24.01 -8.98 -4.69
C HIS A 325 24.26 -10.36 -4.11
N ILE A 326 23.88 -10.57 -2.86
CA ILE A 326 23.93 -11.86 -2.17
C ILE A 326 22.56 -12.09 -1.58
N GLU A 327 22.00 -13.25 -1.81
CA GLU A 327 20.72 -13.65 -1.26
C GLU A 327 20.74 -15.12 -0.85
N ALA A 328 20.08 -15.46 0.25
CA ALA A 328 19.80 -16.83 0.64
C ALA A 328 18.38 -16.95 1.18
N ASN A 329 17.65 -17.94 0.71
CA ASN A 329 16.27 -18.21 1.03
C ASN A 329 16.10 -19.64 1.51
N PHE A 330 15.33 -19.80 2.58
CA PHE A 330 14.71 -21.06 2.94
C PHE A 330 13.20 -20.88 2.83
N ILE A 331 12.54 -21.69 2.03
CA ILE A 331 11.09 -21.59 1.77
C ILE A 331 10.47 -22.96 2.07
N ASN A 332 9.34 -22.94 2.80
CA ASN A 332 8.51 -24.11 2.98
C ASN A 332 7.08 -23.79 2.59
N TYR A 333 6.54 -24.55 1.64
CA TYR A 333 5.16 -24.44 1.20
C TYR A 333 4.28 -25.49 1.88
N GLU A 334 3.07 -25.08 2.25
CA GLU A 334 1.98 -25.94 2.68
C GLU A 334 0.77 -25.65 1.80
N THR A 335 0.35 -26.61 0.97
CA THR A 335 -0.86 -26.47 0.16
C THR A 335 -2.11 -26.76 0.98
N LEU A 336 -3.14 -25.94 0.78
CA LEU A 336 -4.48 -26.11 1.31
C LEU A 336 -5.45 -26.64 0.25
N ARG A 337 -4.97 -26.85 -0.99
CA ARG A 337 -5.74 -27.37 -2.11
C ARG A 337 -5.98 -28.85 -1.97
N THR A 338 -7.19 -29.30 -2.28
CA THR A 338 -7.57 -30.72 -2.27
C THR A 338 -7.00 -31.51 -3.46
N THR A 339 -6.63 -30.79 -4.54
CA THR A 339 -6.05 -31.37 -5.77
C THR A 339 -4.55 -31.56 -5.70
N GLU A 340 -3.89 -31.08 -4.65
CA GLU A 340 -2.44 -31.14 -4.47
C GLU A 340 -2.08 -31.93 -3.20
N SER A 341 -0.92 -32.57 -3.23
CA SER A 341 -0.40 -33.31 -2.08
C SER A 341 0.84 -32.63 -1.49
N ASN A 342 0.81 -32.34 -0.19
CA ASN A 342 1.97 -31.83 0.56
C ASN A 342 3.15 -32.82 0.63
N SER A 343 2.95 -34.08 0.26
CA SER A 343 4.02 -35.09 0.24
C SER A 343 4.79 -35.12 -1.08
N THR A 344 4.11 -34.99 -2.22
CA THR A 344 4.70 -35.09 -3.55
C THR A 344 5.16 -33.76 -4.15
N MET A 345 4.59 -32.65 -3.66
CA MET A 345 5.01 -31.31 -4.03
C MET A 345 6.40 -30.99 -3.42
N PRO A 346 7.32 -30.28 -4.13
CA PRO A 346 8.58 -29.81 -3.55
C PRO A 346 8.31 -28.75 -2.46
N SER A 347 7.99 -29.23 -1.27
CA SER A 347 7.49 -28.40 -0.18
C SER A 347 8.60 -27.59 0.51
N SER A 348 9.84 -28.02 0.47
CA SER A 348 10.97 -27.30 1.07
C SER A 348 12.01 -26.96 0.00
N ILE A 349 12.31 -25.67 -0.10
CA ILE A 349 13.26 -25.12 -1.08
C ILE A 349 14.34 -24.35 -0.33
N ILE A 350 15.58 -24.66 -0.62
CA ILE A 350 16.76 -23.88 -0.24
C ILE A 350 17.30 -23.25 -1.49
N ASP A 351 17.50 -21.94 -1.46
CA ASP A 351 18.00 -21.15 -2.59
C ASP A 351 19.05 -20.16 -2.07
N ALA A 352 20.22 -20.12 -2.70
CA ALA A 352 21.26 -19.16 -2.36
C ALA A 352 21.94 -18.67 -3.64
N GLU A 353 22.18 -17.36 -3.71
CA GLU A 353 22.68 -16.69 -4.89
C GLU A 353 23.72 -15.63 -4.53
N ILE A 354 24.79 -15.57 -5.33
CA ILE A 354 25.79 -14.50 -5.29
C ILE A 354 25.94 -13.96 -6.71
N ASN A 355 25.65 -12.70 -6.93
CA ASN A 355 25.87 -11.97 -8.17
C ASN A 355 26.97 -10.93 -7.98
N GLN A 356 27.98 -10.92 -8.83
CA GLN A 356 29.07 -9.98 -8.83
C GLN A 356 29.27 -9.38 -10.22
N ARG A 357 29.19 -8.05 -10.34
CA ARG A 357 29.52 -7.30 -11.57
C ARG A 357 30.95 -6.82 -11.52
N LEU A 358 31.68 -7.11 -12.56
CA LEU A 358 33.04 -6.66 -12.82
C LEU A 358 33.07 -5.79 -14.07
N ILE A 359 34.01 -4.85 -14.13
CA ILE A 359 34.28 -4.04 -15.32
C ILE A 359 35.76 -4.27 -15.70
N PRO A 360 36.04 -5.18 -16.62
CA PRO A 360 37.41 -5.50 -17.00
C PRO A 360 38.09 -4.33 -17.72
N ASN A 361 39.27 -3.89 -17.23
CA ASN A 361 39.95 -2.70 -17.79
C ASN A 361 40.47 -2.93 -19.20
N HIS A 362 40.95 -4.14 -19.53
CA HIS A 362 41.63 -4.41 -20.80
C HIS A 362 40.67 -4.69 -21.96
N ILE A 363 39.66 -5.49 -21.73
CA ILE A 363 38.66 -5.86 -22.77
C ILE A 363 37.44 -4.93 -22.78
N GLY A 364 37.27 -4.20 -21.69
CA GLY A 364 36.08 -3.34 -21.48
C GLY A 364 34.79 -4.15 -21.36
N GLY A 365 33.64 -3.47 -21.45
CA GLY A 365 32.32 -4.08 -21.26
C GLY A 365 32.03 -4.39 -19.79
N THR A 366 31.06 -5.26 -19.55
CA THR A 366 30.68 -5.76 -18.24
C THR A 366 30.83 -7.28 -18.19
N LEU A 367 31.31 -7.80 -17.05
CA LEU A 367 31.36 -9.22 -16.74
C LEU A 367 30.53 -9.46 -15.48
N ASP A 368 29.41 -10.15 -15.64
CA ASP A 368 28.54 -10.56 -14.55
C ASP A 368 28.80 -12.04 -14.20
N ILE A 369 29.13 -12.28 -12.94
CA ILE A 369 29.36 -13.63 -12.41
C ILE A 369 28.25 -13.92 -11.42
N LYS A 370 27.50 -15.00 -11.67
CA LYS A 370 26.46 -15.51 -10.80
C LYS A 370 26.83 -16.92 -10.34
N LEU A 371 26.74 -17.15 -9.04
CA LEU A 371 26.80 -18.47 -8.44
C LEU A 371 25.50 -18.71 -7.72
N ASP A 372 24.84 -19.81 -8.01
CA ASP A 372 23.59 -20.18 -7.34
C ASP A 372 23.59 -21.65 -6.90
N THR A 373 22.87 -21.89 -5.81
CA THR A 373 22.57 -23.23 -5.31
C THR A 373 21.10 -23.32 -5.03
N ARG A 374 20.45 -24.40 -5.48
CA ARG A 374 19.05 -24.68 -5.21
C ARG A 374 18.84 -26.13 -4.81
N GLY A 375 18.15 -26.33 -3.70
CA GLY A 375 17.68 -27.65 -3.26
C GLY A 375 16.17 -27.69 -3.20
N ASN A 376 15.55 -28.66 -3.86
CA ASN A 376 14.12 -28.95 -3.83
C ASN A 376 13.90 -30.27 -3.11
N TYR A 377 13.15 -30.24 -2.01
CA TYR A 377 12.91 -31.41 -1.14
C TYR A 377 11.42 -31.70 -1.04
N ARG A 378 11.07 -32.99 -1.10
CA ARG A 378 9.72 -33.52 -0.94
C ARG A 378 9.60 -34.33 0.36
N LYS A 379 8.38 -34.46 0.89
CA LYS A 379 8.14 -35.31 2.07
C LYS A 379 7.98 -36.79 1.69
N ALA A 380 7.59 -37.08 0.46
CA ALA A 380 7.54 -38.46 -0.04
C ALA A 380 8.95 -39.05 -0.09
N SER A 381 9.09 -40.26 0.41
CA SER A 381 10.38 -40.99 0.48
C SER A 381 10.39 -42.27 -0.37
N ASN A 382 9.37 -42.47 -1.20
CA ASN A 382 9.27 -43.63 -2.08
C ASN A 382 10.22 -43.44 -3.28
N ASN A 383 10.98 -44.49 -3.62
CA ASN A 383 11.91 -44.44 -4.75
C ASN A 383 11.14 -44.70 -6.06
N ASN A 384 10.26 -43.78 -6.45
CA ASN A 384 9.39 -43.89 -7.63
C ASN A 384 10.03 -43.23 -8.86
N SER A 385 9.84 -43.86 -10.03
CA SER A 385 10.32 -43.36 -11.32
C SER A 385 9.46 -42.22 -11.92
N ASP A 386 8.36 -41.85 -11.28
CA ASP A 386 7.44 -40.81 -11.71
C ASP A 386 7.85 -39.38 -11.26
N GLY A 387 8.96 -39.28 -10.54
CA GLY A 387 9.46 -38.02 -9.97
C GLY A 387 8.67 -37.51 -8.76
N SER A 388 7.65 -38.21 -8.27
CA SER A 388 6.77 -37.79 -7.16
C SER A 388 7.49 -37.66 -5.82
N SER A 389 8.65 -38.33 -5.66
CA SER A 389 9.50 -38.29 -4.48
C SER A 389 10.88 -37.73 -4.74
N ARG A 390 11.17 -37.25 -5.95
CA ARG A 390 12.50 -36.79 -6.37
C ARG A 390 12.94 -35.56 -5.59
N ASP A 391 14.09 -35.68 -4.95
CA ASP A 391 14.82 -34.54 -4.39
C ASP A 391 15.99 -34.16 -5.30
N VAL A 392 16.20 -32.86 -5.50
CA VAL A 392 17.23 -32.36 -6.39
C VAL A 392 18.03 -31.26 -5.69
N VAL A 393 19.35 -31.37 -5.73
CA VAL A 393 20.27 -30.29 -5.38
C VAL A 393 21.05 -29.88 -6.62
N ARG A 394 20.93 -28.61 -7.00
CA ARG A 394 21.67 -28.00 -8.10
C ARG A 394 22.66 -26.97 -7.57
N MET A 395 23.85 -26.95 -8.13
CA MET A 395 24.83 -25.87 -7.99
C MET A 395 25.19 -25.38 -9.39
N SER A 396 25.06 -24.06 -9.63
CA SER A 396 25.33 -23.46 -10.93
C SER A 396 26.27 -22.27 -10.84
N GLY A 397 27.13 -22.14 -11.82
CA GLY A 397 27.95 -20.97 -12.06
C GLY A 397 27.66 -20.40 -13.45
N LEU A 398 27.47 -19.10 -13.54
CA LEU A 398 27.18 -18.37 -14.76
C LEU A 398 28.15 -17.19 -14.88
N ALA A 399 28.85 -17.09 -15.99
CA ALA A 399 29.67 -15.94 -16.31
C ALA A 399 29.23 -15.35 -17.64
N THR A 400 28.76 -14.10 -17.63
CA THR A 400 28.25 -13.38 -18.80
C THR A 400 29.09 -12.13 -19.03
N TRP A 401 29.75 -12.05 -20.17
CA TRP A 401 30.45 -10.86 -20.63
C TRP A 401 29.73 -10.23 -21.80
N GLN A 402 29.57 -8.90 -21.80
CA GLN A 402 28.91 -8.16 -22.86
C GLN A 402 29.57 -6.81 -23.08
N LYS A 403 29.54 -6.37 -24.36
CA LYS A 403 30.08 -5.07 -24.76
C LYS A 403 29.39 -4.57 -26.03
N ASP A 404 29.06 -3.29 -26.02
CA ASP A 404 28.46 -2.60 -27.16
C ASP A 404 29.38 -1.53 -27.73
N TRP A 405 29.29 -1.30 -29.03
CA TRP A 405 29.95 -0.23 -29.78
C TRP A 405 28.96 0.50 -30.64
N ILE A 406 29.17 1.79 -30.82
CA ILE A 406 28.46 2.59 -31.82
C ILE A 406 29.33 2.67 -33.04
N ILE A 407 28.84 2.19 -34.19
CA ILE A 407 29.57 2.15 -35.45
C ILE A 407 28.82 2.93 -36.53
N GLY A 408 29.56 3.53 -37.47
CA GLY A 408 29.01 4.26 -38.61
C GLY A 408 27.97 5.30 -38.21
N ASN A 409 26.82 5.28 -38.84
CA ASN A 409 25.73 6.25 -38.66
C ASN A 409 24.80 5.91 -37.48
N GLY A 410 25.34 5.47 -36.34
CA GLY A 410 24.58 5.24 -35.12
C GLY A 410 24.07 3.79 -34.98
N ILE A 411 24.64 2.85 -35.70
CA ILE A 411 24.36 1.43 -35.48
C ILE A 411 25.05 1.01 -34.18
N VAL A 412 24.31 0.38 -33.29
CA VAL A 412 24.83 -0.23 -32.06
C VAL A 412 25.10 -1.71 -32.35
N ALA A 413 26.40 -2.08 -32.32
CA ALA A 413 26.82 -3.46 -32.45
C ALA A 413 27.18 -4.00 -31.08
N GLY A 414 26.52 -5.06 -30.63
CA GLY A 414 26.70 -5.73 -29.36
C GLY A 414 27.28 -7.13 -29.54
N ILE A 415 28.19 -7.51 -28.63
CA ILE A 415 28.62 -8.90 -28.47
C ILE A 415 28.35 -9.31 -27.04
N ALA A 416 27.79 -10.50 -26.88
CA ALA A 416 27.62 -11.12 -25.56
C ALA A 416 28.09 -12.57 -25.61
N SER A 417 28.79 -13.00 -24.58
CA SER A 417 29.14 -14.40 -24.39
C SER A 417 28.85 -14.83 -22.97
N GLN A 418 28.38 -16.05 -22.83
CA GLN A 418 28.02 -16.63 -21.56
C GLN A 418 28.50 -18.06 -21.46
N VAL A 419 29.01 -18.44 -20.30
CA VAL A 419 29.30 -19.85 -19.98
C VAL A 419 28.51 -20.18 -18.71
N ARG A 420 27.72 -21.23 -18.79
CA ARG A 420 27.00 -21.79 -17.68
C ARG A 420 27.57 -23.18 -17.36
N SER A 421 27.79 -23.44 -16.08
CA SER A 421 28.15 -24.77 -15.58
C SER A 421 27.20 -25.14 -14.45
N SER A 422 26.55 -26.29 -14.53
CA SER A 422 25.60 -26.76 -13.53
C SER A 422 25.91 -28.19 -13.13
N SER A 423 25.82 -28.49 -11.83
CA SER A 423 25.98 -29.83 -11.28
C SER A 423 24.69 -30.20 -10.53
N TYR A 424 24.16 -31.37 -10.84
CA TYR A 424 22.92 -31.89 -10.26
C TYR A 424 23.21 -33.14 -9.44
N ARG A 425 22.65 -33.20 -8.24
CA ARG A 425 22.52 -34.41 -7.44
C ARG A 425 21.06 -34.77 -7.25
N VAL A 426 20.70 -35.97 -7.62
CA VAL A 426 19.33 -36.48 -7.58
C VAL A 426 19.24 -37.61 -6.59
N TYR A 427 18.21 -37.57 -5.77
CA TYR A 427 17.88 -38.57 -4.77
C TYR A 427 16.45 -39.06 -4.99
N GLN A 428 16.16 -40.29 -4.61
CA GLN A 428 14.81 -40.89 -4.59
C GLN A 428 14.10 -40.90 -5.96
N ASP A 429 14.86 -40.95 -7.07
CA ASP A 429 14.34 -41.10 -8.44
C ASP A 429 15.29 -41.95 -9.27
N PRO A 430 15.00 -43.23 -9.48
CA PRO A 430 15.85 -44.13 -10.26
C PRO A 430 15.89 -43.80 -11.76
N SER A 431 14.94 -43.03 -12.27
CA SER A 431 14.88 -42.61 -13.67
C SER A 431 15.81 -41.46 -14.00
N SER A 432 16.23 -40.70 -12.99
CA SER A 432 17.08 -39.51 -13.13
C SER A 432 18.46 -39.76 -12.54
N LYS A 433 19.51 -39.35 -13.24
CA LYS A 433 20.91 -39.50 -12.80
C LYS A 433 21.48 -38.17 -12.36
N SER A 434 22.40 -38.24 -11.37
CA SER A 434 23.26 -37.09 -11.07
C SER A 434 24.15 -36.80 -12.29
N THR A 435 24.23 -35.53 -12.69
CA THR A 435 24.92 -35.13 -13.92
C THR A 435 25.56 -33.76 -13.78
N GLN A 436 26.45 -33.47 -14.71
CA GLN A 436 27.06 -32.15 -14.89
C GLN A 436 26.75 -31.65 -16.31
N ASP A 437 26.49 -30.35 -16.43
CA ASP A 437 26.27 -29.70 -17.70
C ASP A 437 27.13 -28.44 -17.81
N ILE A 438 27.69 -28.21 -19.01
CA ILE A 438 28.43 -26.99 -19.33
C ILE A 438 27.89 -26.49 -20.67
N THR A 439 27.29 -25.30 -20.64
CA THR A 439 26.65 -24.72 -21.80
C THR A 439 27.30 -23.38 -22.16
N PRO A 440 28.05 -23.27 -23.26
CA PRO A 440 28.50 -21.99 -23.80
C PRO A 440 27.43 -21.36 -24.68
N TYR A 441 27.35 -20.03 -24.62
CA TYR A 441 26.50 -19.17 -25.47
C TYR A 441 27.32 -18.05 -26.09
N GLY A 442 27.01 -17.69 -27.30
CA GLY A 442 27.51 -16.52 -27.98
C GLY A 442 26.36 -15.77 -28.66
N ALA A 443 26.38 -14.46 -28.61
CA ALA A 443 25.44 -13.62 -29.33
C ALA A 443 26.14 -12.42 -29.98
N LEU A 444 25.70 -12.11 -31.23
CA LEU A 444 26.02 -10.87 -31.94
C LEU A 444 24.71 -10.16 -32.19
N GLU A 445 24.63 -8.88 -31.82
CA GLU A 445 23.43 -8.07 -31.94
C GLU A 445 23.74 -6.78 -32.72
N LEU A 446 22.83 -6.41 -33.62
CA LEU A 446 22.84 -5.15 -34.33
C LEU A 446 21.51 -4.43 -34.09
N LYS A 447 21.57 -3.21 -33.58
CA LYS A 447 20.44 -2.30 -33.41
C LYS A 447 20.70 -1.02 -34.18
N TRP A 448 19.69 -0.54 -34.88
CA TRP A 448 19.81 0.72 -35.59
C TRP A 448 18.69 1.70 -35.20
N PRO A 449 18.86 2.48 -34.11
CA PRO A 449 17.88 3.45 -33.69
C PRO A 449 17.89 4.68 -34.62
N VAL A 450 16.92 4.77 -35.52
CA VAL A 450 16.73 5.90 -36.45
C VAL A 450 15.69 6.85 -35.87
N VAL A 451 16.10 8.08 -35.54
CA VAL A 451 15.26 9.09 -34.95
C VAL A 451 14.96 10.21 -35.90
N ASN A 452 13.69 10.54 -36.14
CA ASN A 452 13.22 11.73 -36.84
C ASN A 452 12.48 12.63 -35.85
N LYS A 453 13.06 13.80 -35.55
CA LYS A 453 12.47 14.81 -34.67
C LYS A 453 11.92 15.97 -35.51
N LYS A 454 10.64 16.30 -35.31
CA LYS A 454 9.97 17.50 -35.83
C LYS A 454 9.53 18.38 -34.66
N LYS A 455 9.17 19.64 -34.90
CA LYS A 455 8.67 20.53 -33.85
C LYS A 455 7.41 19.92 -33.22
N GLY A 456 7.57 19.43 -31.97
CA GLY A 456 6.47 18.86 -31.19
C GLY A 456 6.20 17.36 -31.37
N SER A 457 7.00 16.63 -32.17
CA SER A 457 6.87 15.18 -32.29
C SER A 457 8.20 14.48 -32.57
N SER A 458 8.30 13.20 -32.20
CA SER A 458 9.43 12.35 -32.53
C SER A 458 8.97 10.98 -33.01
N HIS A 459 9.69 10.44 -33.97
CA HIS A 459 9.55 9.07 -34.46
C HIS A 459 10.86 8.34 -34.18
N LEU A 460 10.79 7.17 -33.62
CA LEU A 460 11.91 6.24 -33.47
C LEU A 460 11.55 4.94 -34.19
N ILE A 461 12.38 4.53 -35.14
CA ILE A 461 12.32 3.22 -35.79
C ILE A 461 13.61 2.49 -35.42
N GLU A 462 13.51 1.32 -34.87
CA GLU A 462 14.66 0.54 -34.42
C GLU A 462 14.54 -0.92 -34.89
N PRO A 463 15.10 -1.27 -36.03
CA PRO A 463 15.31 -2.65 -36.39
C PRO A 463 16.42 -3.27 -35.53
N ILE A 464 16.21 -4.51 -35.08
CA ILE A 464 17.13 -5.29 -34.26
C ILE A 464 17.28 -6.67 -34.88
N ALA A 465 18.51 -7.12 -35.00
CA ALA A 465 18.87 -8.47 -35.41
C ALA A 465 19.92 -9.04 -34.47
N GLN A 466 19.67 -10.23 -33.92
CA GLN A 466 20.59 -10.90 -33.01
C GLN A 466 20.77 -12.35 -33.46
N VAL A 467 22.01 -12.76 -33.68
CA VAL A 467 22.38 -14.16 -33.91
C VAL A 467 22.84 -14.74 -32.59
N VAL A 468 22.26 -15.85 -32.19
CA VAL A 468 22.63 -16.61 -30.98
C VAL A 468 23.09 -18.00 -31.37
N VAL A 469 24.20 -18.44 -30.79
CA VAL A 469 24.73 -19.78 -30.94
C VAL A 469 24.94 -20.40 -29.59
N THR A 470 24.42 -21.60 -29.38
CA THR A 470 24.63 -22.40 -28.18
C THR A 470 24.87 -23.86 -28.51
N SER A 471 25.48 -24.60 -27.60
CA SER A 471 25.73 -26.02 -27.80
C SER A 471 24.42 -26.84 -27.80
N ASN A 472 24.41 -27.93 -28.57
CA ASN A 472 23.37 -28.96 -28.50
C ASN A 472 23.88 -30.06 -27.54
N ASN A 473 23.55 -29.95 -26.29
CA ASN A 473 23.94 -30.94 -25.28
C ASN A 473 22.68 -31.67 -24.79
N LYS A 474 22.56 -32.96 -25.15
CA LYS A 474 21.44 -33.79 -24.79
C LYS A 474 21.48 -34.39 -23.39
N ASN A 475 22.11 -33.70 -22.43
CA ASN A 475 22.10 -34.18 -21.06
C ASN A 475 20.69 -34.07 -20.50
N SER A 476 20.09 -35.21 -20.14
CA SER A 476 18.84 -35.23 -19.43
C SER A 476 19.07 -34.79 -17.99
N VAL A 477 18.82 -33.51 -17.70
CA VAL A 477 18.82 -32.97 -16.34
C VAL A 477 17.41 -32.96 -15.78
N PRO A 478 17.24 -33.13 -14.45
CA PRO A 478 15.92 -32.95 -13.81
C PRO A 478 15.44 -31.51 -13.98
N ASN A 479 14.21 -31.35 -14.44
CA ASN A 479 13.61 -30.01 -14.62
C ASN A 479 12.61 -29.73 -13.51
N GLU A 480 12.98 -28.83 -12.58
CA GLU A 480 12.16 -28.40 -11.44
C GLU A 480 11.69 -26.93 -11.57
N ASP A 481 12.35 -26.11 -12.40
CA ASP A 481 12.09 -24.67 -12.46
C ASP A 481 11.87 -24.11 -13.87
N SER A 482 11.94 -24.94 -14.90
CA SER A 482 11.91 -24.52 -16.31
C SER A 482 10.79 -25.22 -17.11
N LEU A 483 9.61 -25.45 -16.49
CA LEU A 483 8.52 -26.24 -17.08
C LEU A 483 7.66 -25.45 -18.07
N LEU A 484 7.47 -24.15 -17.85
CA LEU A 484 6.53 -23.31 -18.60
C LEU A 484 7.31 -22.17 -19.30
N PRO A 485 7.89 -22.41 -20.48
CA PRO A 485 8.55 -21.36 -21.24
C PRO A 485 7.52 -20.30 -21.66
N GLU A 486 7.90 -19.04 -21.53
CA GLU A 486 7.13 -17.90 -21.97
C GLU A 486 7.82 -17.23 -23.16
N PHE A 487 7.02 -16.65 -24.06
CA PHE A 487 7.55 -15.88 -25.18
C PHE A 487 6.83 -14.53 -25.26
N ASP A 488 7.56 -13.47 -25.02
CA ASP A 488 7.06 -12.09 -25.04
C ASP A 488 8.15 -11.09 -25.50
N GLU A 489 7.80 -9.80 -25.48
CA GLU A 489 8.70 -8.74 -25.89
C GLU A 489 9.90 -8.52 -24.96
N THR A 490 9.88 -9.06 -23.74
CA THR A 490 10.95 -8.89 -22.77
C THR A 490 12.07 -9.91 -22.97
N ASN A 491 11.72 -11.12 -23.45
CA ASN A 491 12.69 -12.22 -23.58
C ASN A 491 13.07 -12.57 -25.02
N LEU A 492 12.59 -11.81 -26.02
CA LEU A 492 12.89 -12.05 -27.43
C LEU A 492 14.39 -12.12 -27.73
N PHE A 493 15.21 -11.33 -27.02
CA PHE A 493 16.66 -11.23 -27.19
C PHE A 493 17.45 -11.88 -26.06
N GLU A 494 16.81 -12.61 -25.15
CA GLU A 494 17.48 -13.36 -24.10
C GLU A 494 18.20 -14.60 -24.67
N PHE A 495 19.21 -15.12 -23.93
CA PHE A 495 19.91 -16.35 -24.29
C PHE A 495 19.04 -17.60 -24.23
N GLY A 496 17.92 -17.58 -23.53
CA GLY A 496 16.94 -18.66 -23.46
C GLY A 496 15.60 -18.15 -22.94
N ARG A 497 14.50 -18.83 -23.28
CA ARG A 497 13.12 -18.46 -22.93
C ARG A 497 12.53 -19.37 -21.85
N PHE A 498 13.34 -20.21 -21.27
CA PHE A 498 12.94 -20.98 -20.10
C PHE A 498 13.02 -20.10 -18.86
N PRO A 499 12.02 -20.16 -17.94
CA PRO A 499 11.97 -19.27 -16.78
C PRO A 499 13.01 -19.55 -15.72
N GLY A 500 13.56 -20.78 -15.69
CA GLY A 500 14.57 -21.23 -14.74
C GLY A 500 15.92 -21.56 -15.37
N VAL A 501 16.69 -22.34 -14.65
CA VAL A 501 18.07 -22.71 -15.01
C VAL A 501 18.20 -24.19 -15.38
N ASP A 502 17.14 -25.00 -15.18
CA ASP A 502 17.19 -26.46 -15.45
C ASP A 502 17.06 -26.77 -16.93
N ALA A 503 16.52 -25.85 -17.73
CA ALA A 503 16.48 -25.98 -19.18
C ALA A 503 17.12 -24.75 -19.85
N TYR A 504 17.59 -24.93 -21.08
CA TYR A 504 18.14 -23.87 -21.94
C TYR A 504 17.78 -24.11 -23.39
N GLU A 505 17.72 -23.02 -24.17
CA GLU A 505 17.41 -23.08 -25.57
C GLU A 505 18.65 -23.43 -26.40
N GLU A 506 18.59 -24.56 -27.08
CA GLU A 506 19.69 -25.13 -27.84
C GLU A 506 19.77 -24.61 -29.26
N GLY A 507 20.99 -24.71 -29.85
CA GLY A 507 21.23 -24.55 -31.27
C GLY A 507 21.48 -23.12 -31.70
N GLN A 508 21.33 -22.89 -33.00
CA GLN A 508 21.58 -21.60 -33.65
C GLN A 508 20.27 -20.95 -34.03
N ARG A 509 20.15 -19.66 -33.73
CA ARG A 509 18.95 -18.89 -34.07
C ARG A 509 19.25 -17.42 -34.41
N LEU A 510 18.35 -16.85 -35.17
CA LEU A 510 18.27 -15.44 -35.51
C LEU A 510 17.01 -14.86 -34.88
N ASN A 511 17.19 -13.94 -33.96
CA ASN A 511 16.11 -13.15 -33.34
C ASN A 511 15.98 -11.83 -34.10
N LEU A 512 14.78 -11.52 -34.56
CA LEU A 512 14.50 -10.29 -35.32
C LEU A 512 13.40 -9.48 -34.60
N ALA A 513 13.57 -8.19 -34.55
CA ALA A 513 12.50 -7.28 -34.16
C ALA A 513 12.54 -5.96 -34.93
N LEU A 514 11.37 -5.35 -35.01
CA LEU A 514 11.19 -3.96 -35.43
C LEU A 514 10.40 -3.25 -34.33
N ASN A 515 11.04 -2.26 -33.72
CA ASN A 515 10.40 -1.35 -32.78
C ASN A 515 10.07 -0.03 -33.48
N TYR A 516 8.84 0.45 -33.28
CA TYR A 516 8.44 1.78 -33.71
C TYR A 516 7.84 2.53 -32.53
N THR A 517 8.26 3.77 -32.32
CA THR A 517 7.67 4.65 -31.29
C THR A 517 7.42 6.02 -31.91
N TYR A 518 6.19 6.48 -31.74
CA TYR A 518 5.77 7.83 -32.04
C TYR A 518 5.42 8.55 -30.74
N ASP A 519 5.96 9.75 -30.53
CA ASP A 519 5.66 10.59 -29.37
C ASP A 519 5.35 12.02 -29.84
N ARG A 520 4.21 12.56 -29.42
CA ARG A 520 3.77 13.93 -29.66
C ARG A 520 3.65 14.70 -28.37
N LEU A 521 4.79 15.14 -27.79
CA LEU A 521 4.91 16.00 -26.61
C LEU A 521 3.87 15.71 -25.50
N GLY A 522 3.82 14.47 -25.03
CA GLY A 522 2.93 14.03 -23.94
C GLY A 522 1.44 14.01 -24.27
N LYS A 523 1.01 14.39 -25.48
CA LYS A 523 -0.40 14.34 -25.89
C LYS A 523 -0.81 13.02 -26.50
N PHE A 524 0.12 12.37 -27.19
CA PHE A 524 -0.11 11.13 -27.90
C PHE A 524 1.19 10.35 -28.00
N LYS A 525 1.18 9.11 -27.53
CA LYS A 525 2.30 8.19 -27.64
C LYS A 525 1.80 6.85 -28.18
N ALA A 526 2.37 6.41 -29.29
CA ALA A 526 2.12 5.10 -29.87
C ALA A 526 3.43 4.33 -29.96
N GLY A 527 3.43 3.09 -29.49
CA GLY A 527 4.53 2.14 -29.60
C GLY A 527 4.07 0.86 -30.28
N PHE A 528 4.92 0.28 -31.10
CA PHE A 528 4.67 -0.99 -31.74
C PHE A 528 5.96 -1.79 -31.80
N LYS A 529 5.92 -3.04 -31.41
CA LYS A 529 7.01 -4.02 -31.54
C LYS A 529 6.50 -5.24 -32.29
N PHE A 530 7.30 -5.71 -33.20
CA PHE A 530 7.06 -6.88 -33.99
C PHE A 530 8.31 -7.75 -34.00
N GLY A 531 8.20 -9.02 -33.70
CA GLY A 531 9.37 -9.88 -33.55
C GLY A 531 9.15 -11.34 -33.99
N LYS A 532 10.21 -12.02 -34.33
CA LYS A 532 10.22 -13.42 -34.73
C LYS A 532 11.57 -14.08 -34.45
N VAL A 533 11.54 -15.37 -34.18
CA VAL A 533 12.74 -16.20 -33.97
C VAL A 533 12.83 -17.23 -35.09
N LEU A 534 13.97 -17.31 -35.73
CA LEU A 534 14.25 -18.27 -36.81
C LEU A 534 15.37 -19.21 -36.33
N ARG A 535 15.17 -20.53 -36.40
CA ARG A 535 16.14 -21.54 -35.98
C ARG A 535 16.65 -22.34 -37.17
N THR A 536 17.89 -22.78 -37.11
CA THR A 536 18.49 -23.66 -38.12
C THR A 536 17.86 -25.06 -38.10
N LYS A 537 17.47 -25.53 -36.90
CA LYS A 537 16.82 -26.84 -36.66
C LYS A 537 15.68 -26.70 -35.67
N ASP A 538 14.69 -27.55 -35.79
CA ASP A 538 13.73 -27.77 -34.73
C ASP A 538 14.32 -28.76 -33.73
N ASN A 539 14.51 -28.30 -32.49
CA ASN A 539 15.05 -29.12 -31.42
C ASN A 539 13.96 -29.79 -30.57
N GLN A 540 12.70 -29.58 -30.89
CA GLN A 540 11.50 -30.14 -30.20
C GLN A 540 11.49 -29.80 -28.68
N GLN A 541 11.99 -28.60 -28.32
CA GLN A 541 12.08 -28.16 -26.93
C GLN A 541 10.82 -27.44 -26.45
N PHE A 542 9.96 -27.01 -27.35
CA PHE A 542 8.82 -26.18 -27.08
C PHE A 542 7.54 -26.81 -27.56
N SER A 543 6.46 -26.67 -26.80
CA SER A 543 5.12 -27.05 -27.25
C SER A 543 4.51 -25.99 -28.18
N SER A 544 3.53 -26.37 -28.97
CA SER A 544 2.88 -25.47 -29.93
C SER A 544 2.20 -24.27 -29.30
N SER A 545 1.70 -24.39 -28.06
CA SER A 545 1.06 -23.30 -27.33
C SER A 545 2.03 -22.20 -26.85
N THR A 546 3.33 -22.47 -26.85
CA THR A 546 4.35 -21.49 -26.46
C THR A 546 4.60 -20.42 -27.51
N GLY A 547 4.21 -20.68 -28.78
CA GLY A 547 4.56 -19.86 -29.93
C GLY A 547 6.04 -19.96 -30.34
N LEU A 548 6.77 -20.91 -29.77
CA LEU A 548 8.20 -21.14 -30.04
C LEU A 548 8.45 -22.46 -30.77
N ASP A 549 7.42 -23.20 -31.11
CA ASP A 549 7.51 -24.50 -31.76
C ASP A 549 8.15 -24.43 -33.17
N GLY A 550 8.83 -25.48 -33.58
CA GLY A 550 9.38 -25.63 -34.92
C GLY A 550 10.65 -24.77 -35.19
N LYS A 551 10.96 -24.62 -36.49
CA LYS A 551 12.09 -23.81 -36.95
C LYS A 551 11.82 -22.31 -36.93
N SER A 552 10.59 -21.88 -36.87
CA SER A 552 10.15 -20.50 -36.88
C SER A 552 9.18 -20.29 -35.74
N SER A 553 9.43 -19.32 -34.84
CA SER A 553 8.43 -18.95 -33.85
C SER A 553 7.20 -18.35 -34.51
N ASP A 554 6.12 -18.27 -33.78
CA ASP A 554 5.00 -17.39 -34.11
C ASP A 554 5.43 -15.92 -34.08
N TRP A 555 4.59 -15.05 -34.64
CA TRP A 555 4.84 -13.62 -34.65
C TRP A 555 4.52 -13.04 -33.29
N LEU A 556 5.53 -12.42 -32.66
CA LEU A 556 5.36 -11.65 -31.45
C LEU A 556 4.95 -10.22 -31.80
N THR A 557 3.86 -9.76 -31.25
CA THR A 557 3.39 -8.37 -31.39
C THR A 557 3.15 -7.74 -30.04
N SER A 558 3.59 -6.50 -29.89
CA SER A 558 3.25 -5.67 -28.72
C SER A 558 2.91 -4.28 -29.19
N SER A 559 1.78 -3.74 -28.77
CA SER A 559 1.35 -2.37 -29.10
C SER A 559 0.96 -1.61 -27.85
N GLN A 560 1.32 -0.33 -27.83
CA GLN A 560 0.97 0.61 -26.77
C GLN A 560 0.42 1.89 -27.39
N LEU A 561 -0.69 2.38 -26.85
CA LEU A 561 -1.28 3.66 -27.23
C LEU A 561 -1.65 4.44 -25.98
N ASN A 562 -1.14 5.66 -25.85
CA ASN A 562 -1.52 6.60 -24.79
C ASN A 562 -2.01 7.90 -25.44
N VAL A 563 -3.16 8.41 -24.98
CA VAL A 563 -3.74 9.68 -25.42
C VAL A 563 -3.96 10.57 -24.19
N GLY A 564 -3.09 11.55 -24.03
CA GLY A 564 -3.02 12.34 -22.80
C GLY A 564 -2.77 11.47 -21.58
N ASP A 565 -3.37 11.88 -20.44
CA ASP A 565 -3.33 11.12 -19.20
C ASP A 565 -4.59 10.26 -19.00
N ASN A 566 -5.51 10.29 -19.99
CA ASN A 566 -6.87 9.77 -19.82
C ASN A 566 -7.12 8.44 -20.53
N PHE A 567 -6.28 8.05 -21.47
CA PHE A 567 -6.44 6.81 -22.22
C PHE A 567 -5.11 6.10 -22.39
N GLY A 568 -5.07 4.84 -21.98
CA GLY A 568 -3.95 3.91 -22.17
C GLY A 568 -4.46 2.57 -22.68
N LEU A 569 -3.84 2.07 -23.74
CA LEU A 569 -4.08 0.73 -24.28
C LEU A 569 -2.75 0.03 -24.47
N ILE A 570 -2.61 -1.18 -23.94
CA ILE A 570 -1.51 -2.09 -24.18
C ILE A 570 -2.10 -3.39 -24.70
N ASN A 571 -1.58 -3.89 -25.80
CA ASN A 571 -1.92 -5.21 -26.31
C ASN A 571 -0.66 -5.99 -26.62
N ARG A 572 -0.61 -7.24 -26.22
CA ARG A 572 0.43 -8.24 -26.51
C ARG A 572 -0.21 -9.44 -27.15
N ALA A 573 0.34 -9.91 -28.24
CA ALA A 573 -0.19 -11.09 -28.88
C ALA A 573 0.90 -11.96 -29.52
N LEU A 574 0.64 -13.24 -29.54
CA LEU A 574 1.33 -14.21 -30.38
C LEU A 574 0.38 -14.62 -31.51
N LEU A 575 0.83 -14.44 -32.74
CA LEU A 575 0.07 -14.72 -33.97
C LEU A 575 0.77 -15.81 -34.77
N GLN A 576 0.03 -16.84 -35.16
CA GLN A 576 0.53 -17.86 -36.05
C GLN A 576 0.77 -17.29 -37.46
N ASP A 577 1.40 -18.04 -38.34
CA ASP A 577 1.70 -17.58 -39.71
C ASP A 577 0.44 -17.29 -40.55
N ASP A 578 -0.71 -17.90 -40.19
CA ASP A 578 -2.03 -17.64 -40.77
C ASP A 578 -2.77 -16.48 -40.10
N LEU A 579 -2.11 -15.75 -39.18
CA LEU A 579 -2.63 -14.66 -38.36
C LEU A 579 -3.68 -15.10 -37.30
N SER A 580 -3.86 -16.40 -37.09
CA SER A 580 -4.66 -16.86 -35.96
C SER A 580 -3.98 -16.51 -34.63
N ILE A 581 -4.77 -16.20 -33.61
CA ILE A 581 -4.27 -15.78 -32.29
C ILE A 581 -3.97 -17.02 -31.45
N LEU A 582 -2.72 -17.18 -31.02
CA LEU A 582 -2.31 -18.18 -30.07
C LEU A 582 -2.45 -17.70 -28.62
N ARG A 583 -2.09 -16.44 -28.39
CA ARG A 583 -2.19 -15.77 -27.09
C ARG A 583 -2.50 -14.30 -27.30
N ASN A 584 -3.35 -13.72 -26.46
CA ASN A 584 -3.62 -12.28 -26.44
C ASN A 584 -3.79 -11.78 -25.01
N GLU A 585 -3.14 -10.68 -24.70
CA GLU A 585 -3.31 -9.93 -23.46
C GLU A 585 -3.58 -8.47 -23.81
N MET A 586 -4.69 -7.95 -23.35
CA MET A 586 -5.08 -6.57 -23.57
C MET A 586 -5.33 -5.87 -22.24
N HIS A 587 -4.73 -4.70 -22.05
CA HIS A 587 -4.97 -3.81 -20.92
C HIS A 587 -5.49 -2.48 -21.46
N LEU A 588 -6.60 -2.02 -20.91
CA LEU A 588 -7.23 -0.75 -21.24
C LEU A 588 -7.46 0.04 -19.96
N ASP A 589 -6.89 1.24 -19.90
CA ASP A 589 -7.17 2.25 -18.88
C ASP A 589 -7.82 3.45 -19.56
N TRP A 590 -9.00 3.83 -19.09
CA TRP A 590 -9.71 4.96 -19.66
C TRP A 590 -10.40 5.77 -18.58
N SER A 591 -10.21 7.09 -18.62
CA SER A 591 -10.91 8.04 -17.77
C SER A 591 -11.49 9.17 -18.60
N TYR A 592 -12.74 9.49 -18.36
CA TYR A 592 -13.44 10.61 -19.02
C TYR A 592 -14.39 11.26 -18.04
N ASN A 593 -14.16 12.54 -17.71
CA ASN A 593 -14.93 13.28 -16.72
C ASN A 593 -14.99 12.51 -15.39
N SER A 594 -16.19 12.11 -14.99
CA SER A 594 -16.45 11.39 -13.74
C SER A 594 -16.31 9.86 -13.84
N LEU A 595 -16.12 9.32 -15.06
CA LEU A 595 -15.99 7.89 -15.32
C LEU A 595 -14.51 7.50 -15.39
N SER A 596 -14.14 6.44 -14.68
CA SER A 596 -12.85 5.76 -14.82
C SER A 596 -13.09 4.26 -15.01
N THR A 597 -12.32 3.65 -15.90
CA THR A 597 -12.38 2.20 -16.12
C THR A 597 -10.99 1.67 -16.40
N ALA A 598 -10.71 0.48 -15.84
CA ALA A 598 -9.55 -0.31 -16.14
C ALA A 598 -10.03 -1.72 -16.51
N SER A 599 -9.57 -2.26 -17.62
CA SER A 599 -9.90 -3.63 -18.00
C SER A 599 -8.67 -4.40 -18.46
N LYS A 600 -8.70 -5.69 -18.18
CA LYS A 600 -7.70 -6.64 -18.65
C LYS A 600 -8.42 -7.85 -19.24
N TYR A 601 -8.08 -8.18 -20.49
CA TYR A 601 -8.55 -9.38 -21.12
C TYR A 601 -7.37 -10.30 -21.43
N ILE A 602 -7.50 -11.57 -21.10
CA ILE A 602 -6.50 -12.61 -21.35
C ILE A 602 -7.17 -13.73 -22.14
N TRP A 603 -6.55 -14.10 -23.26
CA TRP A 603 -6.88 -15.30 -24.01
C TRP A 603 -5.63 -16.10 -24.27
N HIS A 604 -5.71 -17.42 -24.06
CA HIS A 604 -4.62 -18.36 -24.28
C HIS A 604 -5.18 -19.68 -24.81
N GLN A 605 -4.60 -20.21 -25.89
CA GLN A 605 -5.00 -21.48 -26.46
C GLN A 605 -4.69 -22.64 -25.51
N SER A 606 -5.51 -23.70 -25.56
CA SER A 606 -5.29 -24.93 -24.79
C SER A 606 -3.98 -25.62 -25.13
N ASP A 607 -3.33 -26.25 -24.14
CA ASP A 607 -2.15 -27.09 -24.31
C ASP A 607 -2.24 -28.33 -23.40
N ALA A 608 -2.62 -29.44 -23.97
CA ALA A 608 -2.74 -30.71 -23.24
C ALA A 608 -1.38 -31.20 -22.71
N THR A 609 -0.26 -30.81 -23.32
CA THR A 609 1.10 -31.22 -22.88
C THR A 609 1.49 -30.57 -21.58
N LEU A 610 0.92 -29.38 -21.27
CA LEU A 610 1.08 -28.64 -20.03
C LEU A 610 -0.05 -28.88 -19.03
N GLY A 611 -0.95 -29.85 -19.31
CA GLY A 611 -2.11 -30.17 -18.51
C GLY A 611 -3.27 -29.16 -18.64
N GLN A 612 -3.17 -28.24 -19.60
CA GLN A 612 -4.21 -27.23 -19.88
C GLN A 612 -5.08 -27.69 -21.05
N ASN A 613 -6.10 -28.48 -20.76
CA ASN A 613 -6.93 -29.11 -21.78
C ASN A 613 -7.94 -28.15 -22.45
N LYS A 614 -8.13 -26.95 -21.93
CA LYS A 614 -9.06 -25.93 -22.44
C LYS A 614 -8.37 -24.61 -22.62
N SER A 615 -8.83 -23.81 -23.56
CA SER A 615 -8.36 -22.43 -23.74
C SER A 615 -8.76 -21.59 -22.54
N ILE A 616 -7.90 -20.68 -22.10
CA ILE A 616 -8.21 -19.68 -21.06
C ILE A 616 -8.80 -18.46 -21.74
N SER A 617 -9.91 -17.95 -21.19
CA SER A 617 -10.53 -16.69 -21.63
C SER A 617 -11.09 -15.96 -20.43
N GLN A 618 -10.42 -14.90 -19.98
CA GLN A 618 -10.76 -14.20 -18.74
C GLN A 618 -10.81 -12.68 -18.95
N LEU A 619 -11.81 -12.05 -18.33
CA LEU A 619 -12.01 -10.62 -18.30
C LEU A 619 -11.97 -10.11 -16.86
N TYR A 620 -11.11 -9.13 -16.60
CA TYR A 620 -11.08 -8.30 -15.39
C TYR A 620 -11.54 -6.91 -15.77
N LEU A 621 -12.52 -6.39 -15.05
CA LEU A 621 -13.07 -5.05 -15.26
C LEU A 621 -13.22 -4.35 -13.92
N ASP A 622 -12.59 -3.19 -13.79
CA ASP A 622 -12.82 -2.22 -12.72
C ASP A 622 -13.40 -0.96 -13.34
N ALA A 623 -14.51 -0.46 -12.82
CA ALA A 623 -15.12 0.79 -13.25
C ALA A 623 -15.57 1.62 -12.05
N GLY A 624 -15.36 2.93 -12.12
CA GLY A 624 -15.74 3.89 -11.09
C GLY A 624 -16.44 5.08 -11.71
N TYR A 625 -17.51 5.55 -11.08
CA TYR A 625 -18.26 6.73 -11.50
C TYR A 625 -18.52 7.65 -10.32
N ASN A 626 -18.14 8.92 -10.44
CA ASN A 626 -18.46 9.97 -9.48
C ASN A 626 -19.74 10.68 -9.93
N PHE A 627 -20.86 10.44 -9.22
CA PHE A 627 -22.17 11.07 -9.56
C PHE A 627 -22.18 12.56 -9.26
N ASP A 628 -21.51 12.95 -8.18
CA ASP A 628 -21.39 14.31 -7.67
C ASP A 628 -20.09 14.40 -6.88
N THR A 629 -19.85 15.52 -6.23
CA THR A 629 -18.68 15.71 -5.35
C THR A 629 -18.65 14.73 -4.18
N ASP A 630 -19.81 14.20 -3.78
CA ASP A 630 -19.99 13.45 -2.53
C ASP A 630 -20.20 11.94 -2.74
N TRP A 631 -20.48 11.45 -3.96
CA TRP A 631 -20.81 10.06 -4.22
C TRP A 631 -19.91 9.41 -5.26
N ASN A 632 -19.42 8.22 -4.93
CA ASN A 632 -18.70 7.35 -5.86
C ASN A 632 -19.37 5.98 -5.91
N LEU A 633 -19.62 5.48 -7.10
CA LEU A 633 -20.00 4.10 -7.38
C LEU A 633 -18.83 3.41 -8.07
N SER A 634 -18.40 2.27 -7.57
CA SER A 634 -17.39 1.45 -8.22
C SER A 634 -17.82 0.00 -8.33
N THR A 635 -17.38 -0.66 -9.39
CA THR A 635 -17.63 -2.09 -9.62
C THR A 635 -16.36 -2.76 -10.05
N SER A 636 -16.18 -4.01 -9.61
CA SER A 636 -15.13 -4.90 -10.04
C SER A 636 -15.75 -6.23 -10.50
N ILE A 637 -15.31 -6.74 -11.66
CA ILE A 637 -15.82 -7.98 -12.23
C ILE A 637 -14.60 -8.80 -12.68
N ASN A 638 -14.55 -10.05 -12.25
CA ASN A 638 -13.65 -11.05 -12.76
C ASN A 638 -14.50 -12.20 -13.35
N TYR A 639 -14.42 -12.34 -14.65
CA TYR A 639 -15.26 -13.28 -15.39
C TYR A 639 -14.41 -14.25 -16.17
N ASP A 640 -14.70 -15.55 -16.03
CA ASP A 640 -14.05 -16.63 -16.76
C ASP A 640 -15.00 -17.21 -17.80
N PHE A 641 -14.65 -17.06 -19.08
CA PHE A 641 -15.40 -17.64 -20.20
C PHE A 641 -14.97 -19.09 -20.52
N THR A 642 -13.97 -19.62 -19.82
CA THR A 642 -13.34 -20.90 -20.14
C THR A 642 -14.27 -22.09 -19.91
N GLU A 643 -14.97 -22.10 -18.77
CA GLU A 643 -15.86 -23.21 -18.36
C GLU A 643 -17.19 -22.67 -17.84
N ASN A 644 -18.29 -23.06 -18.48
CA ASN A 644 -19.66 -22.78 -18.05
C ASN A 644 -19.93 -21.30 -17.73
N GLU A 645 -19.17 -20.38 -18.32
CA GLU A 645 -19.32 -18.94 -18.15
C GLU A 645 -19.48 -18.54 -16.67
N THR A 646 -18.45 -18.72 -15.86
CA THR A 646 -18.53 -18.48 -14.43
C THR A 646 -18.00 -17.11 -14.05
N THR A 647 -18.74 -16.38 -13.21
CA THR A 647 -18.23 -15.20 -12.52
C THR A 647 -17.38 -15.65 -11.34
N LEU A 648 -16.08 -15.48 -11.42
CA LEU A 648 -15.14 -15.80 -10.32
C LEU A 648 -15.35 -14.88 -9.13
N SER A 649 -15.50 -13.58 -9.42
CA SER A 649 -15.83 -12.59 -8.39
C SER A 649 -16.47 -11.36 -9.02
N ASN A 650 -17.37 -10.72 -8.28
CA ASN A 650 -17.86 -9.38 -8.59
C ASN A 650 -18.02 -8.57 -7.32
N GLY A 651 -17.84 -7.26 -7.44
CA GLY A 651 -18.02 -6.30 -6.37
C GLY A 651 -18.76 -5.07 -6.87
N LEU A 652 -19.55 -4.49 -5.99
CA LEU A 652 -20.22 -3.21 -6.18
C LEU A 652 -20.09 -2.41 -4.90
N ASP A 653 -19.48 -1.23 -4.98
CA ASP A 653 -19.26 -0.35 -3.84
C ASP A 653 -19.89 1.00 -4.09
N LEU A 654 -20.76 1.44 -3.20
CA LEU A 654 -21.31 2.79 -3.14
C LEU A 654 -20.69 3.50 -1.96
N VAL A 655 -19.93 4.56 -2.22
CA VAL A 655 -19.24 5.34 -1.21
C VAL A 655 -19.79 6.76 -1.21
N PHE A 656 -20.26 7.21 -0.05
CA PHE A 656 -20.57 8.60 0.24
C PHE A 656 -19.43 9.20 1.05
N TYR A 657 -18.99 10.39 0.71
CA TYR A 657 -18.02 11.15 1.50
C TYR A 657 -18.26 12.65 1.39
N ASN A 658 -18.18 13.31 2.52
CA ASN A 658 -18.18 14.77 2.60
C ASN A 658 -17.10 15.26 3.58
N ASP A 659 -17.14 16.52 3.94
CA ASP A 659 -16.14 17.15 4.85
C ASP A 659 -15.94 16.42 6.17
N CYS A 660 -16.95 15.73 6.68
CA CYS A 660 -16.97 15.20 8.04
C CYS A 660 -17.50 13.77 8.18
N THR A 661 -17.90 13.12 7.08
CA THR A 661 -18.50 11.78 7.15
C THR A 661 -18.10 10.99 5.91
N LYS A 662 -17.83 9.71 6.11
CA LYS A 662 -17.68 8.74 5.04
C LYS A 662 -18.51 7.51 5.35
N ALA A 663 -19.31 7.05 4.38
CA ALA A 663 -20.11 5.84 4.47
C ALA A 663 -19.84 4.96 3.25
N SER A 664 -19.90 3.66 3.42
CA SER A 664 -19.78 2.73 2.30
C SER A 664 -20.79 1.60 2.47
N LEU A 665 -21.44 1.27 1.37
CA LEU A 665 -22.23 0.06 1.21
C LEU A 665 -21.61 -0.74 0.07
N SER A 666 -21.16 -1.96 0.37
CA SER A 666 -20.55 -2.83 -0.61
C SER A 666 -21.30 -4.16 -0.72
N TYR A 667 -21.39 -4.66 -1.94
CA TYR A 667 -21.79 -6.02 -2.25
C TYR A 667 -20.63 -6.73 -2.92
N THR A 668 -20.28 -7.93 -2.45
CA THR A 668 -19.21 -8.74 -3.04
C THR A 668 -19.66 -10.18 -3.17
N ARG A 669 -19.43 -10.77 -4.35
CA ARG A 669 -19.55 -12.19 -4.58
C ARG A 669 -18.18 -12.75 -4.94
N LYS A 670 -17.74 -13.80 -4.25
CA LYS A 670 -16.41 -14.40 -4.45
C LYS A 670 -16.47 -15.92 -4.31
N GLU A 671 -15.60 -16.63 -5.02
CA GLU A 671 -15.37 -18.04 -4.79
C GLU A 671 -14.56 -18.24 -3.51
N ILE A 672 -15.01 -19.15 -2.64
CA ILE A 672 -14.29 -19.56 -1.43
C ILE A 672 -13.66 -20.93 -1.56
N SER A 673 -14.18 -21.76 -2.49
CA SER A 673 -13.61 -23.02 -2.91
C SER A 673 -14.04 -23.30 -4.35
N GLN A 674 -13.56 -24.37 -4.97
CA GLN A 674 -13.94 -24.77 -6.34
C GLN A 674 -15.46 -24.98 -6.55
N THR A 675 -16.21 -25.21 -5.47
CA THR A 675 -17.65 -25.52 -5.51
C THR A 675 -18.53 -24.52 -4.78
N GLU A 676 -17.95 -23.60 -4.02
CA GLU A 676 -18.71 -22.70 -3.16
C GLU A 676 -18.42 -21.22 -3.46
N LYS A 677 -19.49 -20.45 -3.55
CA LYS A 677 -19.46 -18.97 -3.66
C LYS A 677 -20.00 -18.37 -2.38
N LEU A 678 -19.49 -17.20 -2.02
CA LEU A 678 -19.94 -16.40 -0.88
C LEU A 678 -20.47 -15.06 -1.39
N ASN A 679 -21.69 -14.72 -1.00
CA ASN A 679 -22.26 -13.38 -1.20
C ASN A 679 -22.17 -12.60 0.11
N GLU A 680 -21.63 -11.40 0.03
CA GLU A 680 -21.37 -10.56 1.20
C GLU A 680 -21.85 -9.14 0.95
N ILE A 681 -22.60 -8.58 1.91
CA ILE A 681 -22.98 -7.17 1.96
C ILE A 681 -22.26 -6.57 3.18
N ALA A 682 -21.47 -5.54 2.97
CA ALA A 682 -20.81 -4.85 4.07
C ALA A 682 -21.24 -3.37 4.13
N PHE A 683 -21.44 -2.87 5.34
CA PHE A 683 -21.73 -1.47 5.62
C PHE A 683 -20.81 -0.95 6.71
N TRP A 684 -20.31 0.26 6.51
CA TRP A 684 -19.61 0.99 7.56
C TRP A 684 -19.83 2.49 7.44
N LEU A 685 -19.74 3.15 8.59
CA LEU A 685 -19.89 4.59 8.73
C LEU A 685 -18.72 5.14 9.55
N GLU A 686 -18.11 6.21 9.08
CA GLU A 686 -16.98 6.88 9.71
C GLU A 686 -17.27 8.36 9.85
N PHE A 687 -17.02 8.89 11.04
CA PHE A 687 -17.18 10.31 11.37
C PHE A 687 -15.82 10.97 11.50
N GLY A 688 -15.62 12.12 10.89
CA GLY A 688 -14.40 12.91 11.00
C GLY A 688 -14.07 13.21 12.46
N GLY A 689 -12.79 13.12 12.84
CA GLY A 689 -12.35 13.35 14.20
C GLY A 689 -12.36 12.15 15.14
N PHE A 690 -12.97 11.03 14.75
CA PHE A 690 -12.93 9.77 15.48
C PHE A 690 -11.93 8.79 14.85
N GLY A 691 -10.66 8.88 15.27
CA GLY A 691 -9.67 7.81 15.09
C GLY A 691 -9.13 7.57 13.68
N SER A 692 -9.55 8.32 12.67
CA SER A 692 -8.93 8.24 11.35
C SER A 692 -8.39 9.59 10.94
N LYS A 693 -7.14 9.61 10.46
CA LYS A 693 -6.80 10.59 9.44
C LYS A 693 -7.64 10.22 8.22
N ALA A 694 -8.76 10.90 8.03
CA ALA A 694 -9.36 11.01 6.73
C ALA A 694 -8.33 11.75 5.84
N GLU A 695 -7.33 11.03 5.32
CA GLU A 695 -6.60 11.44 4.14
C GLU A 695 -7.58 11.31 2.99
N SER A 696 -8.53 12.24 2.92
CA SER A 696 -9.21 12.51 1.69
C SER A 696 -8.19 13.15 0.74
N LYS A 697 -7.57 12.34 -0.12
CA LYS A 697 -6.83 12.85 -1.28
C LYS A 697 -7.71 13.65 -2.25
N LEU A 698 -8.99 13.74 -1.98
CA LEU A 698 -9.97 14.55 -2.70
C LEU A 698 -10.39 15.72 -1.80
N SER A 699 -9.66 16.81 -1.90
CA SER A 699 -10.01 18.09 -1.28
C SER A 699 -11.15 18.76 -2.06
N TYR A 700 -12.34 18.19 -2.04
CA TYR A 700 -13.54 18.96 -2.35
C TYR A 700 -14.01 19.62 -1.06
N SER A 701 -13.44 20.79 -0.75
CA SER A 701 -14.04 21.67 0.23
C SER A 701 -15.32 22.23 -0.38
N ARG A 702 -16.51 21.94 0.17
CA ARG A 702 -17.65 22.83 -0.05
C ARG A 702 -17.18 24.24 0.28
N VAL A 703 -17.07 25.07 -0.72
CA VAL A 703 -16.88 26.50 -0.53
C VAL A 703 -18.25 26.99 -0.06
N CYS A 704 -18.36 27.27 1.26
CA CYS A 704 -19.52 28.03 1.72
C CYS A 704 -19.51 29.34 0.93
N SER A 705 -20.53 29.60 0.12
CA SER A 705 -20.71 30.91 -0.50
C SER A 705 -20.66 31.96 0.60
N SER A 706 -19.73 32.89 0.47
CA SER A 706 -19.43 33.99 1.41
C SER A 706 -20.67 34.84 1.71
#